data_e3df7aadd0191cc48d67d23404fecabc
#
_entry.id   e3df7aadd0191cc48d67d23404fecabc
#
_cell.length_a   1.000
_cell.length_b   1.000
_cell.length_c   1.000
_cell.angle_alpha   90.00
_cell.angle_beta   90.00
_cell.angle_gamma   90.00
#
_symmetry.space_group_name_H-M   'P 1'
#
loop_
_entity.id
_entity.type
_entity.pdbx_description
1 polymer ?
#
loop_
_entity_poly.entity_id
_entity_poly.type
_entity_poly.pdbx_seq_one_letter_code
_entity_poly.pdbx_strand_id
1 'polypeptide(L)'
;MDVSQYLEIFLDETNEHLHNLHTQILELESDPENMDNINEIFRAAHSLKGMAGTMGYKRMQNLTHDMENVFSEVRNGNIKVTPEMIDVLFQCLDALDEYKNNIQETSDEGTNDNENLIKALNDILNANKTGQEQPAKEEKATAPAAESTGTGAEKWNGIAFDDSQIRVIKEAMKQGKNVYGINVVVQDSCILKAARAFLVFKAVEEKGEIIVSVPSAQDVEDEKFDKDFTLIVLSDYSLDDVIKAAESVSEIAQVTGAVLELEKTKNYHSEEETQEPAQEKKEEVAETKTETRKEEKKPAAAKAPEKKQVSKPVVNRTVRVDIEKLDSLMNLVSELIIAKNSLVAASSNDHGNNTAFNEQIEYLENVTTNLHESVMKVRMVPIESVVVKFPRMIRDLSKKLDKKMELYMTGEETELDRTVVDEIGDPLMHLLRNSADHGLESAEVRAQRGKPEQGSIFLDAYQDGNNVVIEVRDDGNGIDVEAVKNKAIERNLVTVEQAANMSEKDIINLLFQPGFSTSEKVTDVSGRGVGLDVVKSKIESLSGEVEVKSKWGEGSTWTIRLPLTLAIIQALMVVVGGEKYAISLGSIQTIEDISPKDIKLVENKEVINLRGTVIPLIRLTEVLDVESTRSTEDNLIVVIVKKGDKMAGLVIDELIGQQEIVIKSLGKYIKQCKFISGATILGDGEVALILDANALL
;
A
#
# COMPACT_ATOMS: atom_id res chain seq x y z
N MET A 1 27.39 0.87 -18.39
CA MET A 1 26.48 1.21 -17.28
C MET A 1 25.30 0.28 -17.38
N ASP A 2 24.91 -0.27 -16.26
CA ASP A 2 23.90 -1.33 -16.21
C ASP A 2 22.52 -0.69 -16.39
N VAL A 3 21.85 -0.97 -17.51
CA VAL A 3 20.52 -0.45 -17.85
C VAL A 3 19.49 -0.90 -16.80
N SER A 4 19.76 -2.00 -16.10
CA SER A 4 18.91 -2.57 -15.05
C SER A 4 18.71 -1.61 -13.86
N GLN A 5 19.74 -0.86 -13.48
CA GLN A 5 19.67 0.05 -12.33
C GLN A 5 18.78 1.28 -12.61
N TYR A 6 18.72 1.73 -13.88
CA TYR A 6 17.81 2.81 -14.28
C TYR A 6 16.36 2.32 -14.42
N LEU A 7 16.18 1.06 -14.79
CA LEU A 7 14.87 0.46 -14.92
C LEU A 7 14.14 0.38 -13.57
N GLU A 8 14.85 -0.01 -12.50
CA GLU A 8 14.27 -0.06 -11.14
C GLU A 8 13.81 1.33 -10.67
N ILE A 9 14.68 2.35 -10.84
CA ILE A 9 14.33 3.72 -10.46
C ILE A 9 13.11 4.20 -11.25
N PHE A 10 13.08 3.92 -12.56
CA PHE A 10 11.95 4.27 -13.40
C PHE A 10 10.64 3.61 -12.95
N LEU A 11 10.68 2.30 -12.62
CA LEU A 11 9.50 1.56 -12.17
C LEU A 11 8.99 2.07 -10.82
N ASP A 12 9.88 2.37 -9.89
CA ASP A 12 9.53 2.89 -8.57
C ASP A 12 8.88 4.28 -8.67
N GLU A 13 9.49 5.20 -9.40
CA GLU A 13 8.95 6.55 -9.61
C GLU A 13 7.64 6.51 -10.41
N THR A 14 7.55 5.62 -11.41
CA THR A 14 6.31 5.41 -12.17
C THR A 14 5.20 4.93 -11.26
N ASN A 15 5.49 4.00 -10.35
CA ASN A 15 4.51 3.47 -9.41
C ASN A 15 4.00 4.56 -8.44
N GLU A 16 4.91 5.41 -7.93
CA GLU A 16 4.56 6.54 -7.06
C GLU A 16 3.66 7.55 -7.79
N HIS A 17 4.00 7.93 -9.02
CA HIS A 17 3.19 8.85 -9.81
C HIS A 17 1.83 8.26 -10.21
N LEU A 18 1.74 6.97 -10.56
CA LEU A 18 0.48 6.31 -10.85
C LEU A 18 -0.42 6.24 -9.61
N HIS A 19 0.16 5.95 -8.45
CA HIS A 19 -0.58 5.95 -7.17
C HIS A 19 -1.15 7.35 -6.85
N ASN A 20 -0.33 8.39 -6.99
CA ASN A 20 -0.77 9.78 -6.82
C ASN A 20 -1.88 10.13 -7.82
N LEU A 21 -1.73 9.81 -9.10
CA LEU A 21 -2.78 10.04 -10.11
C LEU A 21 -4.10 9.35 -9.77
N HIS A 22 -4.05 8.10 -9.29
CA HIS A 22 -5.25 7.39 -8.86
C HIS A 22 -5.99 8.12 -7.74
N THR A 23 -5.26 8.55 -6.71
CA THR A 23 -5.82 9.26 -5.56
C THR A 23 -6.40 10.61 -5.97
N GLN A 24 -5.62 11.41 -6.71
CA GLN A 24 -6.03 12.76 -7.10
C GLN A 24 -7.20 12.78 -8.10
N ILE A 25 -7.30 11.80 -9.02
CA ILE A 25 -8.44 11.68 -9.94
C ILE A 25 -9.72 11.27 -9.19
N LEU A 26 -9.62 10.42 -8.16
CA LEU A 26 -10.76 10.10 -7.28
C LEU A 26 -11.25 11.32 -6.50
N GLU A 27 -10.32 12.10 -5.94
CA GLU A 27 -10.67 13.34 -5.26
C GLU A 27 -11.28 14.36 -6.21
N LEU A 28 -10.76 14.47 -7.46
CA LEU A 28 -11.29 15.34 -8.48
C LEU A 28 -12.73 14.99 -8.89
N GLU A 29 -13.12 13.72 -8.78
CA GLU A 29 -14.51 13.32 -9.01
C GLU A 29 -15.45 13.88 -7.94
N SER A 30 -15.00 13.90 -6.68
CA SER A 30 -15.79 14.42 -5.55
C SER A 30 -15.82 15.96 -5.51
N ASP A 31 -14.72 16.62 -5.93
CA ASP A 31 -14.58 18.08 -5.99
C ASP A 31 -13.98 18.50 -7.34
N PRO A 32 -14.80 18.60 -8.41
CA PRO A 32 -14.35 18.89 -9.77
C PRO A 32 -13.71 20.27 -9.99
N GLU A 33 -13.83 21.19 -9.04
CA GLU A 33 -13.28 22.55 -9.13
C GLU A 33 -12.01 22.73 -8.28
N ASN A 34 -11.48 21.66 -7.66
CA ASN A 34 -10.28 21.72 -6.84
C ASN A 34 -9.02 21.91 -7.69
N MET A 35 -8.53 23.14 -7.69
CA MET A 35 -7.36 23.53 -8.48
C MET A 35 -6.05 22.92 -7.99
N ASP A 36 -5.95 22.59 -6.71
CA ASP A 36 -4.75 21.96 -6.16
C ASP A 36 -4.62 20.53 -6.68
N ASN A 37 -5.72 19.75 -6.68
CA ASN A 37 -5.76 18.41 -7.25
C ASN A 37 -5.46 18.43 -8.76
N ILE A 38 -6.04 19.37 -9.52
CA ILE A 38 -5.79 19.52 -10.96
C ILE A 38 -4.30 19.79 -11.23
N ASN A 39 -3.67 20.65 -10.43
CA ASN A 39 -2.25 20.96 -10.56
C ASN A 39 -1.36 19.75 -10.22
N GLU A 40 -1.71 18.96 -9.21
CA GLU A 40 -0.97 17.76 -8.85
C GLU A 40 -1.08 16.66 -9.91
N ILE A 41 -2.27 16.43 -10.45
CA ILE A 41 -2.48 15.51 -11.57
C ILE A 41 -1.65 15.95 -12.79
N PHE A 42 -1.67 17.23 -13.11
CA PHE A 42 -0.88 17.78 -14.22
C PHE A 42 0.62 17.50 -14.02
N ARG A 43 1.16 17.78 -12.82
CA ARG A 43 2.57 17.53 -12.49
C ARG A 43 2.93 16.06 -12.60
N ALA A 44 2.11 15.17 -12.05
CA ALA A 44 2.35 13.72 -12.09
C ALA A 44 2.34 13.17 -13.53
N ALA A 45 1.37 13.60 -14.36
CA ALA A 45 1.30 13.24 -15.77
C ALA A 45 2.53 13.78 -16.56
N HIS A 46 2.95 15.02 -16.28
CA HIS A 46 4.14 15.61 -16.87
C HIS A 46 5.42 14.86 -16.53
N SER A 47 5.61 14.50 -15.25
CA SER A 47 6.76 13.69 -14.79
C SER A 47 6.80 12.33 -15.46
N LEU A 48 5.65 11.62 -15.50
CA LEU A 48 5.53 10.31 -16.17
C LEU A 48 5.89 10.40 -17.67
N LYS A 49 5.40 11.45 -18.37
CA LYS A 49 5.74 11.68 -19.78
C LYS A 49 7.26 11.84 -19.96
N GLY A 50 7.89 12.67 -19.13
CA GLY A 50 9.34 12.90 -19.17
C GLY A 50 10.15 11.64 -18.93
N MET A 51 9.79 10.87 -17.90
CA MET A 51 10.45 9.60 -17.55
C MET A 51 10.29 8.54 -18.66
N ALA A 52 9.06 8.37 -19.18
CA ALA A 52 8.80 7.43 -20.26
C ALA A 52 9.57 7.80 -21.53
N GLY A 53 9.64 9.09 -21.87
CA GLY A 53 10.42 9.61 -23.00
C GLY A 53 11.91 9.34 -22.83
N THR A 54 12.45 9.56 -21.63
CA THR A 54 13.87 9.31 -21.29
C THR A 54 14.26 7.85 -21.43
N MET A 55 13.35 6.94 -21.00
CA MET A 55 13.56 5.49 -21.10
C MET A 55 13.26 4.91 -22.49
N GLY A 56 12.67 5.73 -23.39
CA GLY A 56 12.32 5.32 -24.74
C GLY A 56 10.98 4.60 -24.89
N TYR A 57 10.12 4.62 -23.85
CA TYR A 57 8.79 4.03 -23.84
C TYR A 57 7.78 4.97 -24.51
N LYS A 58 7.68 4.91 -25.82
CA LYS A 58 6.92 5.84 -26.65
C LYS A 58 5.40 5.76 -26.46
N ARG A 59 4.85 4.56 -26.23
CA ARG A 59 3.41 4.38 -26.03
C ARG A 59 2.97 5.03 -24.73
N MET A 60 3.71 4.74 -23.66
CA MET A 60 3.51 5.36 -22.36
C MET A 60 3.65 6.89 -22.43
N GLN A 61 4.68 7.38 -23.13
CA GLN A 61 4.90 8.81 -23.36
C GLN A 61 3.75 9.46 -24.10
N ASN A 62 3.23 8.85 -25.17
CA ASN A 62 2.12 9.43 -25.95
C ASN A 62 0.83 9.49 -25.14
N LEU A 63 0.49 8.41 -24.43
CA LEU A 63 -0.73 8.38 -23.62
C LEU A 63 -0.68 9.43 -22.50
N THR A 64 0.43 9.54 -21.79
CA THR A 64 0.63 10.56 -20.74
C THR A 64 0.64 11.98 -21.28
N HIS A 65 1.18 12.19 -22.48
CA HIS A 65 1.13 13.48 -23.16
C HIS A 65 -0.30 13.93 -23.46
N ASP A 66 -1.14 13.02 -23.96
CA ASP A 66 -2.54 13.37 -24.28
C ASP A 66 -3.37 13.59 -23.02
N MET A 67 -3.09 12.85 -21.92
CA MET A 67 -3.66 13.16 -20.61
C MET A 67 -3.26 14.55 -20.11
N GLU A 68 -1.98 14.90 -20.21
CA GLU A 68 -1.46 16.22 -19.82
C GLU A 68 -2.13 17.33 -20.58
N ASN A 69 -2.37 17.17 -21.90
CA ASN A 69 -3.09 18.15 -22.72
C ASN A 69 -4.52 18.40 -22.20
N VAL A 70 -5.24 17.34 -21.81
CA VAL A 70 -6.58 17.47 -21.21
C VAL A 70 -6.51 18.27 -19.91
N PHE A 71 -5.60 17.92 -19.00
CA PHE A 71 -5.45 18.63 -17.73
C PHE A 71 -4.97 20.06 -17.88
N SER A 72 -4.16 20.36 -18.90
CA SER A 72 -3.78 21.73 -19.23
C SER A 72 -5.00 22.59 -19.58
N GLU A 73 -5.94 22.06 -20.38
CA GLU A 73 -7.16 22.76 -20.76
C GLU A 73 -8.15 22.88 -19.58
N VAL A 74 -8.20 21.88 -18.70
CA VAL A 74 -8.98 21.93 -17.44
C VAL A 74 -8.42 23.00 -16.52
N ARG A 75 -7.10 23.02 -16.30
CA ARG A 75 -6.39 24.03 -15.48
C ARG A 75 -6.61 25.45 -15.98
N ASN A 76 -6.64 25.64 -17.29
CA ASN A 76 -6.90 26.95 -17.92
C ASN A 76 -8.38 27.33 -17.87
N GLY A 77 -9.27 26.48 -17.35
CA GLY A 77 -10.71 26.72 -17.26
C GLY A 77 -11.45 26.61 -18.60
N ASN A 78 -10.80 26.06 -19.64
CA ASN A 78 -11.38 25.89 -20.97
C ASN A 78 -12.28 24.65 -21.04
N ILE A 79 -12.01 23.64 -20.23
CA ILE A 79 -12.77 22.39 -20.13
C ILE A 79 -13.20 22.20 -18.67
N LYS A 80 -14.47 21.80 -18.46
CA LYS A 80 -14.97 21.38 -17.16
C LYS A 80 -14.83 19.89 -16.98
N VAL A 81 -14.48 19.48 -15.77
CA VAL A 81 -14.44 18.07 -15.39
C VAL A 81 -15.84 17.47 -15.46
N THR A 82 -16.01 16.38 -16.20
CA THR A 82 -17.26 15.64 -16.33
C THR A 82 -17.07 14.19 -15.90
N PRO A 83 -18.12 13.48 -15.46
CA PRO A 83 -18.01 12.06 -15.11
C PRO A 83 -17.46 11.18 -16.23
N GLU A 84 -17.82 11.48 -17.50
CA GLU A 84 -17.33 10.76 -18.66
C GLU A 84 -15.83 10.97 -18.86
N MET A 85 -15.33 12.18 -18.61
CA MET A 85 -13.90 12.49 -18.65
C MET A 85 -13.15 11.69 -17.57
N ILE A 86 -13.67 11.64 -16.36
CA ILE A 86 -13.08 10.84 -15.26
C ILE A 86 -13.01 9.36 -15.62
N ASP A 87 -14.06 8.79 -16.24
CA ASP A 87 -14.07 7.41 -16.70
C ASP A 87 -12.96 7.12 -17.74
N VAL A 88 -12.74 8.05 -18.69
CA VAL A 88 -11.66 7.93 -19.69
C VAL A 88 -10.29 8.02 -19.02
N LEU A 89 -10.11 8.93 -18.06
CA LEU A 89 -8.85 9.07 -17.32
C LEU A 89 -8.50 7.82 -16.52
N PHE A 90 -9.47 7.18 -15.88
CA PHE A 90 -9.25 5.91 -15.20
C PHE A 90 -8.84 4.79 -16.17
N GLN A 91 -9.45 4.73 -17.36
CA GLN A 91 -9.03 3.77 -18.39
C GLN A 91 -7.59 4.05 -18.86
N CYS A 92 -7.18 5.32 -18.93
CA CYS A 92 -5.80 5.67 -19.23
C CYS A 92 -4.84 5.20 -18.14
N LEU A 93 -5.22 5.33 -16.86
CA LEU A 93 -4.42 4.79 -15.74
C LEU A 93 -4.26 3.27 -15.83
N ASP A 94 -5.33 2.53 -16.17
CA ASP A 94 -5.26 1.08 -16.39
C ASP A 94 -4.26 0.71 -17.49
N ALA A 95 -4.27 1.47 -18.59
CA ALA A 95 -3.34 1.27 -19.69
C ALA A 95 -1.88 1.59 -19.28
N LEU A 96 -1.68 2.62 -18.45
CA LEU A 96 -0.35 2.94 -17.91
C LEU A 96 0.15 1.88 -16.92
N ASP A 97 -0.73 1.32 -16.08
CA ASP A 97 -0.41 0.19 -15.22
C ASP A 97 -0.06 -1.07 -16.03
N GLU A 98 -0.77 -1.32 -17.15
CA GLU A 98 -0.46 -2.42 -18.08
C GLU A 98 0.93 -2.22 -18.70
N TYR A 99 1.26 -1.02 -19.17
CA TYR A 99 2.59 -0.70 -19.69
C TYR A 99 3.67 -0.92 -18.63
N LYS A 100 3.49 -0.40 -17.41
CA LYS A 100 4.43 -0.59 -16.30
C LYS A 100 4.67 -2.08 -15.99
N ASN A 101 3.60 -2.89 -15.92
CA ASN A 101 3.72 -4.32 -15.64
C ASN A 101 4.47 -5.06 -16.78
N ASN A 102 4.19 -4.73 -18.04
CA ASN A 102 4.91 -5.28 -19.19
C ASN A 102 6.41 -4.90 -19.13
N ILE A 103 6.71 -3.65 -18.81
CA ILE A 103 8.09 -3.16 -18.65
C ILE A 103 8.81 -3.91 -17.53
N GLN A 104 8.13 -4.17 -16.42
CA GLN A 104 8.67 -4.92 -15.29
C GLN A 104 9.00 -6.37 -15.66
N GLU A 105 8.12 -7.03 -16.43
CA GLU A 105 8.29 -8.44 -16.81
C GLU A 105 9.24 -8.66 -17.98
N THR A 106 9.19 -7.77 -18.98
CA THR A 106 9.86 -7.98 -20.28
C THR A 106 10.84 -6.87 -20.68
N SER A 107 10.94 -5.79 -19.89
CA SER A 107 11.67 -4.56 -20.24
C SER A 107 11.13 -3.88 -21.52
N ASP A 108 9.90 -4.18 -21.93
CA ASP A 108 9.21 -3.62 -23.09
C ASP A 108 7.79 -3.20 -22.69
N GLU A 109 7.28 -2.08 -23.21
CA GLU A 109 5.95 -1.57 -22.90
C GLU A 109 4.79 -2.37 -23.54
N GLY A 110 5.10 -3.41 -24.30
CA GLY A 110 4.11 -4.25 -25.00
C GLY A 110 3.71 -3.68 -26.36
N THR A 111 2.62 -4.20 -26.95
CA THR A 111 2.21 -3.90 -28.32
C THR A 111 0.90 -3.11 -28.43
N ASN A 112 0.24 -2.82 -27.31
CA ASN A 112 -1.06 -2.13 -27.30
C ASN A 112 -0.84 -0.61 -27.38
N ASP A 113 -1.24 0.01 -28.48
CA ASP A 113 -1.08 1.46 -28.69
C ASP A 113 -2.21 2.29 -28.06
N ASN A 114 -3.25 1.66 -27.52
CA ASN A 114 -4.40 2.32 -26.86
C ASN A 114 -5.02 3.47 -27.67
N GLU A 115 -5.06 3.33 -29.01
CA GLU A 115 -5.58 4.36 -29.94
C GLU A 115 -7.01 4.83 -29.60
N ASN A 116 -7.82 3.94 -29.03
CA ASN A 116 -9.19 4.26 -28.61
C ASN A 116 -9.21 5.27 -27.46
N LEU A 117 -8.28 5.15 -26.51
CA LEU A 117 -8.16 6.08 -25.38
C LEU A 117 -7.61 7.43 -25.83
N ILE A 118 -6.57 7.42 -26.67
CA ILE A 118 -6.01 8.61 -27.30
C ILE A 118 -7.10 9.37 -28.07
N LYS A 119 -7.94 8.66 -28.82
CA LYS A 119 -9.06 9.25 -29.52
C LYS A 119 -10.09 9.84 -28.55
N ALA A 120 -10.44 9.12 -27.48
CA ALA A 120 -11.39 9.62 -26.49
C ALA A 120 -10.88 10.89 -25.78
N LEU A 121 -9.60 10.97 -25.43
CA LEU A 121 -8.98 12.18 -24.89
C LEU A 121 -9.03 13.36 -25.88
N ASN A 122 -8.73 13.10 -27.15
CA ASN A 122 -8.82 14.09 -28.22
C ASN A 122 -10.27 14.54 -28.49
N ASP A 123 -11.25 13.64 -28.40
CA ASP A 123 -12.67 13.99 -28.52
C ASP A 123 -13.10 14.91 -27.37
N ILE A 124 -12.63 14.70 -26.15
CA ILE A 124 -12.84 15.58 -24.99
C ILE A 124 -12.26 16.99 -25.27
N LEU A 125 -11.03 17.06 -25.78
CA LEU A 125 -10.37 18.32 -26.16
C LEU A 125 -11.14 19.07 -27.25
N ASN A 126 -11.73 18.37 -28.22
CA ASN A 126 -12.40 18.95 -29.37
C ASN A 126 -13.88 19.31 -29.11
N ALA A 127 -14.55 18.59 -28.20
CA ALA A 127 -15.97 18.81 -27.88
C ALA A 127 -16.25 20.26 -27.41
N ASN A 128 -15.28 20.92 -26.81
CA ASN A 128 -15.39 22.31 -26.33
C ASN A 128 -14.89 23.38 -27.31
N LYS A 129 -14.24 23.00 -28.43
CA LYS A 129 -13.80 23.96 -29.46
C LYS A 129 -14.93 24.38 -30.41
N THR A 130 -16.08 23.69 -30.37
CA THR A 130 -17.23 24.00 -31.27
C THR A 130 -18.11 25.17 -30.82
N GLY A 131 -17.74 25.92 -29.77
CA GLY A 131 -18.48 27.08 -29.26
C GLY A 131 -17.98 28.47 -29.72
N GLN A 132 -16.86 28.58 -30.42
CA GLN A 132 -16.35 29.83 -30.94
C GLN A 132 -15.64 29.64 -32.30
N GLU A 133 -16.41 29.72 -33.36
CA GLU A 133 -15.84 29.94 -34.71
C GLU A 133 -15.33 31.38 -34.84
N GLN A 134 -14.00 31.54 -34.88
CA GLN A 134 -13.35 32.59 -35.65
C GLN A 134 -12.14 32.01 -36.36
N PRO A 135 -11.93 32.35 -37.64
CA PRO A 135 -10.97 31.65 -38.50
C PRO A 135 -9.55 32.04 -38.16
N ALA A 136 -8.76 31.04 -37.77
CA ALA A 136 -7.32 31.19 -37.59
C ALA A 136 -6.63 31.39 -38.93
N LYS A 137 -6.04 32.56 -39.10
CA LYS A 137 -5.02 32.79 -40.11
C LYS A 137 -3.78 31.97 -39.77
N GLU A 138 -3.36 31.15 -40.75
CA GLU A 138 -2.01 30.61 -40.80
C GLU A 138 -1.00 31.76 -40.81
N GLU A 139 -0.30 31.99 -39.74
CA GLU A 139 0.96 32.70 -39.73
C GLU A 139 2.11 31.70 -39.66
N LYS A 140 2.77 31.55 -40.80
CA LYS A 140 4.11 30.98 -40.88
C LYS A 140 5.04 31.83 -40.02
N ALA A 141 5.45 31.34 -38.89
CA ALA A 141 6.58 31.90 -38.15
C ALA A 141 7.87 31.51 -38.84
N THR A 142 8.45 32.43 -39.56
CA THR A 142 9.85 32.41 -39.96
C THR A 142 10.72 32.69 -38.75
N ALA A 143 11.60 31.76 -38.43
CA ALA A 143 12.68 31.97 -37.47
C ALA A 143 13.59 33.14 -37.91
N PRO A 144 14.08 33.93 -36.97
CA PRO A 144 15.34 34.62 -37.15
C PRO A 144 16.41 33.90 -36.33
N ALA A 145 17.35 33.31 -37.05
CA ALA A 145 18.63 32.97 -36.49
C ALA A 145 19.31 34.22 -35.93
N ALA A 146 19.66 34.21 -34.67
CA ALA A 146 20.58 35.16 -34.09
C ALA A 146 21.75 34.39 -33.52
N GLU A 147 22.82 34.34 -34.28
CA GLU A 147 24.16 34.04 -33.78
C GLU A 147 24.51 35.01 -32.65
N SER A 148 24.82 34.46 -31.49
CA SER A 148 25.58 35.18 -30.46
C SER A 148 26.71 34.29 -29.97
N THR A 149 27.86 34.47 -30.58
CA THR A 149 29.15 34.09 -30.02
C THR A 149 29.43 34.95 -28.80
N GLY A 150 29.30 34.36 -27.61
CA GLY A 150 29.69 34.96 -26.35
C GLY A 150 30.22 33.84 -25.43
N THR A 151 31.46 33.99 -25.04
CA THR A 151 32.14 33.16 -24.04
C THR A 151 31.33 33.00 -22.76
N GLY A 152 31.14 31.79 -22.35
CA GLY A 152 30.49 31.13 -21.20
C GLY A 152 30.19 31.81 -19.85
N ALA A 153 30.24 33.12 -19.73
CA ALA A 153 29.89 33.81 -18.49
C ALA A 153 28.67 34.73 -18.71
N GLU A 154 27.61 34.47 -17.94
CA GLU A 154 26.40 35.33 -17.81
C GLU A 154 25.36 35.21 -18.95
N LYS A 155 25.10 34.03 -19.48
CA LYS A 155 24.03 33.81 -20.47
C LYS A 155 22.63 34.16 -19.94
N TRP A 156 22.40 34.05 -18.61
CA TRP A 156 21.16 34.43 -17.95
C TRP A 156 20.80 35.91 -18.03
N ASN A 157 21.75 36.80 -18.23
CA ASN A 157 21.48 38.23 -18.42
C ASN A 157 20.80 38.54 -19.77
N GLY A 158 20.78 37.58 -20.69
CA GLY A 158 20.11 37.67 -21.98
C GLY A 158 18.65 37.21 -22.00
N ILE A 159 18.15 36.67 -20.88
CA ILE A 159 16.80 36.12 -20.78
C ILE A 159 15.79 37.27 -20.67
N ALA A 160 14.70 37.22 -21.47
CA ALA A 160 13.57 38.11 -21.36
C ALA A 160 12.52 37.47 -20.43
N PHE A 161 12.21 38.15 -19.33
CA PHE A 161 11.18 37.72 -18.39
C PHE A 161 9.83 38.32 -18.74
N ASP A 162 8.75 37.58 -18.47
CA ASP A 162 7.41 38.13 -18.51
C ASP A 162 7.07 38.89 -17.20
N ASP A 163 5.97 39.66 -17.21
CA ASP A 163 5.57 40.48 -16.07
C ASP A 163 5.22 39.62 -14.82
N SER A 164 4.76 38.38 -14.99
CA SER A 164 4.43 37.49 -13.91
C SER A 164 5.69 36.93 -13.27
N GLN A 165 6.67 36.53 -14.07
CA GLN A 165 7.98 36.04 -13.61
C GLN A 165 8.74 37.15 -12.83
N ILE A 166 8.72 38.37 -13.34
CA ILE A 166 9.33 39.51 -12.66
C ILE A 166 8.68 39.79 -11.30
N ARG A 167 7.35 39.64 -11.18
CA ARG A 167 6.65 39.78 -9.90
C ARG A 167 7.05 38.70 -8.91
N VAL A 168 7.11 37.45 -9.34
CA VAL A 168 7.54 36.30 -8.49
C VAL A 168 8.97 36.53 -7.99
N ILE A 169 9.89 36.88 -8.87
CA ILE A 169 11.30 37.15 -8.51
C ILE A 169 11.40 38.31 -7.52
N LYS A 170 10.68 39.45 -7.76
CA LYS A 170 10.68 40.59 -6.83
C LYS A 170 10.10 40.23 -5.45
N GLU A 171 9.05 39.44 -5.42
CA GLU A 171 8.43 38.99 -4.17
C GLU A 171 9.34 38.06 -3.39
N ALA A 172 10.00 37.11 -4.05
CA ALA A 172 10.98 36.21 -3.45
C ALA A 172 12.20 36.99 -2.87
N MET A 173 12.71 37.98 -3.60
CA MET A 173 13.78 38.85 -3.11
C MET A 173 13.36 39.65 -1.87
N LYS A 174 12.10 40.15 -1.80
CA LYS A 174 11.57 40.83 -0.60
C LYS A 174 11.45 39.88 0.60
N GLN A 175 11.18 38.59 0.37
CA GLN A 175 11.10 37.56 1.39
C GLN A 175 12.49 37.08 1.84
N GLY A 176 13.58 37.59 1.23
CA GLY A 176 14.97 37.26 1.59
C GLY A 176 15.51 36.00 0.94
N LYS A 177 14.84 35.45 -0.06
CA LYS A 177 15.35 34.34 -0.89
C LYS A 177 16.38 34.84 -1.90
N ASN A 178 17.37 34.00 -2.18
CA ASN A 178 18.37 34.28 -3.20
C ASN A 178 17.85 33.85 -4.58
N VAL A 179 18.19 34.63 -5.60
CA VAL A 179 17.87 34.31 -7.01
C VAL A 179 19.16 34.09 -7.76
N TYR A 180 19.32 32.93 -8.35
CA TYR A 180 20.53 32.53 -9.07
C TYR A 180 20.25 32.26 -10.53
N GLY A 181 21.15 32.73 -11.40
CA GLY A 181 21.25 32.28 -12.78
C GLY A 181 22.33 31.21 -12.89
N ILE A 182 22.01 30.05 -13.44
CA ILE A 182 22.92 28.90 -13.56
C ILE A 182 22.94 28.46 -15.02
N ASN A 183 24.11 28.30 -15.59
CA ASN A 183 24.31 27.71 -16.92
C ASN A 183 25.01 26.36 -16.77
N VAL A 184 24.40 25.31 -17.31
CA VAL A 184 24.88 23.93 -17.24
C VAL A 184 25.31 23.50 -18.64
N VAL A 185 26.51 22.91 -18.74
CA VAL A 185 27.08 22.39 -19.98
C VAL A 185 27.24 20.89 -19.87
N VAL A 186 26.61 20.13 -20.76
CA VAL A 186 26.69 18.67 -20.86
C VAL A 186 27.94 18.27 -21.65
N GLN A 187 28.57 17.16 -21.30
CA GLN A 187 29.75 16.64 -21.99
C GLN A 187 29.45 16.23 -23.44
N ASP A 188 30.43 16.41 -24.34
CA ASP A 188 30.31 16.07 -25.76
C ASP A 188 30.09 14.56 -25.99
N SER A 189 30.52 13.71 -25.05
CA SER A 189 30.38 12.25 -25.08
C SER A 189 29.01 11.76 -24.61
N CYS A 190 28.14 12.65 -24.10
CA CYS A 190 26.85 12.27 -23.59
C CYS A 190 25.89 11.92 -24.73
N ILE A 191 25.38 10.69 -24.70
CA ILE A 191 24.44 10.16 -25.71
C ILE A 191 22.99 10.55 -25.36
N LEU A 192 22.67 10.66 -24.07
CA LEU A 192 21.31 10.93 -23.55
C LEU A 192 21.30 12.31 -22.88
N LYS A 193 21.34 13.39 -23.66
CA LYS A 193 21.43 14.76 -23.16
C LYS A 193 20.18 15.17 -22.35
N ALA A 194 18.98 14.81 -22.82
CA ALA A 194 17.72 15.08 -22.10
C ALA A 194 17.69 14.42 -20.73
N ALA A 195 18.11 13.16 -20.64
CA ALA A 195 18.17 12.44 -19.35
C ALA A 195 19.12 13.12 -18.35
N ARG A 196 20.26 13.62 -18.83
CA ARG A 196 21.22 14.32 -17.94
C ARG A 196 20.68 15.68 -17.50
N ALA A 197 20.06 16.42 -18.44
CA ALA A 197 19.41 17.67 -18.12
C ALA A 197 18.30 17.44 -17.08
N PHE A 198 17.45 16.43 -17.23
CA PHE A 198 16.41 16.07 -16.26
C PHE A 198 16.99 15.79 -14.86
N LEU A 199 18.07 15.01 -14.77
CA LEU A 199 18.73 14.77 -13.48
C LEU A 199 19.30 16.04 -12.84
N VAL A 200 19.77 17.00 -13.67
CA VAL A 200 20.19 18.32 -13.19
C VAL A 200 19.00 19.13 -12.70
N PHE A 201 17.87 19.13 -13.40
CA PHE A 201 16.64 19.79 -12.94
C PHE A 201 16.25 19.25 -11.56
N LYS A 202 16.17 17.93 -11.41
CA LYS A 202 15.83 17.29 -10.14
C LYS A 202 16.81 17.63 -9.01
N ALA A 203 18.11 17.58 -9.26
CA ALA A 203 19.14 17.91 -8.28
C ALA A 203 19.09 19.38 -7.84
N VAL A 204 18.72 20.28 -8.76
CA VAL A 204 18.57 21.70 -8.47
C VAL A 204 17.24 21.98 -7.76
N GLU A 205 16.16 21.30 -8.09
CA GLU A 205 14.85 21.40 -7.41
C GLU A 205 14.93 20.97 -5.93
N GLU A 206 15.79 20.02 -5.59
CA GLU A 206 16.06 19.67 -4.16
C GLU A 206 16.66 20.85 -3.36
N LYS A 207 17.25 21.83 -4.02
CA LYS A 207 17.92 23.00 -3.41
C LYS A 207 17.20 24.32 -3.67
N GLY A 208 16.20 24.35 -4.53
CA GLY A 208 15.49 25.57 -4.85
C GLY A 208 14.39 25.35 -5.86
N GLU A 209 13.62 26.37 -6.16
CA GLU A 209 12.53 26.36 -7.12
C GLU A 209 13.01 26.95 -8.47
N ILE A 210 12.85 26.20 -9.56
CA ILE A 210 13.21 26.65 -10.90
C ILE A 210 12.09 27.51 -11.48
N ILE A 211 12.37 28.78 -11.74
CA ILE A 211 11.39 29.75 -12.27
C ILE A 211 11.38 29.76 -13.80
N VAL A 212 12.57 29.71 -14.40
CA VAL A 212 12.74 29.78 -15.86
C VAL A 212 13.84 28.87 -16.31
N SER A 213 13.62 28.19 -17.42
CA SER A 213 14.64 27.42 -18.13
C SER A 213 14.76 27.92 -19.58
N VAL A 214 15.98 28.01 -20.09
CA VAL A 214 16.25 28.41 -21.49
C VAL A 214 17.30 27.47 -22.08
N PRO A 215 16.96 26.66 -23.11
CA PRO A 215 15.63 26.50 -23.69
C PRO A 215 14.53 26.10 -22.69
N SER A 216 13.26 26.17 -23.09
CA SER A 216 12.17 25.74 -22.22
C SER A 216 12.38 24.31 -21.73
N ALA A 217 11.83 23.96 -20.57
CA ALA A 217 11.95 22.59 -20.04
C ALA A 217 11.53 21.55 -21.10
N GLN A 218 10.49 21.85 -21.86
CA GLN A 218 9.99 21.01 -22.94
C GLN A 218 10.97 20.88 -24.12
N ASP A 219 11.64 21.97 -24.51
CA ASP A 219 12.66 21.92 -25.58
C ASP A 219 13.92 21.18 -25.11
N VAL A 220 14.23 21.22 -23.81
CA VAL A 220 15.32 20.43 -23.22
C VAL A 220 14.97 18.94 -23.21
N GLU A 221 13.75 18.56 -22.86
CA GLU A 221 13.24 17.20 -22.92
C GLU A 221 13.19 16.65 -24.35
N ASP A 222 12.81 17.48 -25.33
CA ASP A 222 12.79 17.14 -26.74
C ASP A 222 14.20 17.13 -27.40
N GLU A 223 15.27 17.25 -26.61
CA GLU A 223 16.66 17.39 -27.08
C GLU A 223 16.90 18.54 -28.07
N LYS A 224 16.05 19.59 -28.04
CA LYS A 224 16.16 20.78 -28.88
C LYS A 224 17.17 21.80 -28.34
N PHE A 225 18.21 21.31 -27.66
CA PHE A 225 19.35 22.12 -27.22
C PHE A 225 20.65 21.49 -27.66
N ASP A 226 21.68 22.32 -27.86
CA ASP A 226 22.96 21.82 -28.38
C ASP A 226 23.78 21.14 -27.30
N LYS A 227 24.27 21.88 -26.30
CA LYS A 227 25.11 21.36 -25.23
C LYS A 227 24.87 22.02 -23.88
N ASP A 228 24.25 23.18 -23.86
CA ASP A 228 24.05 23.92 -22.64
C ASP A 228 22.63 24.44 -22.50
N PHE A 229 22.20 24.58 -21.27
CA PHE A 229 20.94 25.17 -20.88
C PHE A 229 21.11 26.04 -19.63
N THR A 230 20.24 27.03 -19.49
CA THR A 230 20.31 28.02 -18.42
C THR A 230 19.05 27.92 -17.53
N LEU A 231 19.24 27.93 -16.22
CA LEU A 231 18.18 27.88 -15.23
C LEU A 231 18.18 29.16 -14.38
N ILE A 232 17.00 29.66 -14.03
CA ILE A 232 16.81 30.69 -13.01
C ILE A 232 16.17 30.02 -11.79
N VAL A 233 16.86 30.08 -10.65
CA VAL A 233 16.53 29.31 -9.45
C VAL A 233 16.34 30.23 -8.26
N LEU A 234 15.23 30.06 -7.55
CA LEU A 234 15.00 30.63 -6.23
C LEU A 234 15.46 29.65 -5.14
N SER A 235 16.33 30.07 -4.26
CA SER A 235 16.87 29.16 -3.25
C SER A 235 17.14 29.87 -1.91
N ASP A 236 16.95 29.11 -0.83
CA ASP A 236 17.38 29.48 0.52
C ASP A 236 18.83 29.03 0.81
N TYR A 237 19.41 28.19 -0.08
CA TYR A 237 20.77 27.68 0.02
C TYR A 237 21.78 28.63 -0.64
N SER A 238 23.09 28.40 -0.38
CA SER A 238 24.15 29.17 -1.03
C SER A 238 24.28 28.79 -2.53
N LEU A 239 24.80 29.73 -3.33
CA LEU A 239 25.07 29.48 -4.77
C LEU A 239 25.97 28.23 -4.96
N ASP A 240 26.98 28.06 -4.10
CA ASP A 240 27.91 26.93 -4.14
C ASP A 240 27.21 25.58 -3.89
N ASP A 241 26.16 25.55 -3.06
CA ASP A 241 25.41 24.33 -2.79
C ASP A 241 24.53 23.94 -3.99
N VAL A 242 23.95 24.92 -4.68
CA VAL A 242 23.15 24.69 -5.87
C VAL A 242 24.04 24.28 -7.06
N ILE A 243 25.22 24.90 -7.22
CA ILE A 243 26.19 24.50 -8.25
C ILE A 243 26.66 23.05 -8.00
N LYS A 244 27.03 22.72 -6.75
CA LYS A 244 27.46 21.35 -6.41
C LYS A 244 26.36 20.32 -6.62
N ALA A 245 25.11 20.66 -6.40
CA ALA A 245 23.99 19.77 -6.70
C ALA A 245 23.92 19.46 -8.20
N ALA A 246 24.03 20.47 -9.05
CA ALA A 246 24.07 20.29 -10.51
C ALA A 246 25.34 19.54 -10.98
N GLU A 247 26.50 19.80 -10.39
CA GLU A 247 27.78 19.10 -10.70
C GLU A 247 27.80 17.66 -10.21
N SER A 248 26.96 17.27 -9.25
CA SER A 248 26.88 15.89 -8.76
C SER A 248 26.37 14.93 -9.83
N VAL A 249 25.70 15.44 -10.84
CA VAL A 249 25.16 14.65 -11.95
C VAL A 249 26.31 14.26 -12.90
N SER A 250 26.43 12.99 -13.21
CA SER A 250 27.46 12.47 -14.13
C SER A 250 27.30 13.02 -15.56
N GLU A 251 28.41 13.14 -16.31
CA GLU A 251 28.46 13.65 -17.68
C GLU A 251 28.09 15.12 -17.85
N ILE A 252 28.11 15.90 -16.77
CA ILE A 252 28.13 17.37 -16.82
C ILE A 252 29.58 17.83 -17.00
N ALA A 253 29.81 18.69 -17.99
CA ALA A 253 31.16 19.22 -18.28
C ALA A 253 31.51 20.40 -17.38
N GLN A 254 30.55 21.31 -17.16
CA GLN A 254 30.78 22.53 -16.40
C GLN A 254 29.43 23.11 -15.92
N VAL A 255 29.41 23.62 -14.70
CA VAL A 255 28.31 24.45 -14.19
C VAL A 255 28.85 25.81 -13.79
N THR A 256 28.22 26.87 -14.28
CA THR A 256 28.56 28.25 -13.90
C THR A 256 27.30 28.95 -13.39
N GLY A 257 27.44 29.79 -12.38
CA GLY A 257 26.30 30.49 -11.81
C GLY A 257 26.69 31.81 -11.15
N ALA A 258 25.74 32.72 -11.03
CA ALA A 258 25.85 33.94 -10.26
C ALA A 258 24.50 34.40 -9.72
N VAL A 259 24.53 35.35 -8.80
CA VAL A 259 23.32 36.01 -8.30
C VAL A 259 22.71 36.81 -9.45
N LEU A 260 21.40 36.62 -9.68
CA LEU A 260 20.69 37.35 -10.73
C LEU A 260 20.47 38.82 -10.33
N GLU A 261 20.98 39.73 -11.17
CA GLU A 261 20.75 41.17 -11.07
C GLU A 261 19.65 41.57 -12.08
N LEU A 262 18.41 41.80 -11.63
CA LEU A 262 17.26 42.12 -12.49
C LEU A 262 17.51 43.32 -13.35
N GLU A 263 18.30 44.30 -12.92
CA GLU A 263 18.62 45.52 -13.66
C GLU A 263 19.42 45.27 -14.95
N LYS A 264 20.07 44.14 -15.09
CA LYS A 264 20.87 43.76 -16.25
C LYS A 264 20.11 42.90 -17.26
N THR A 265 18.84 42.57 -16.99
CA THR A 265 18.03 41.69 -17.85
C THR A 265 17.30 42.51 -18.94
N LYS A 266 17.04 41.88 -20.12
CA LYS A 266 16.63 42.58 -21.36
C LYS A 266 15.30 43.34 -21.29
N ASN A 267 14.37 43.05 -20.42
CA ASN A 267 13.02 43.65 -20.35
C ASN A 267 12.69 44.28 -19.01
N TYR A 268 13.69 44.65 -18.23
CA TYR A 268 13.46 45.32 -16.95
C TYR A 268 13.19 46.82 -17.18
N HIS A 269 11.92 47.26 -16.98
CA HIS A 269 11.57 48.66 -16.86
C HIS A 269 11.44 49.00 -15.36
N SER A 270 12.34 49.88 -14.88
CA SER A 270 12.20 50.45 -13.55
C SER A 270 10.99 51.34 -13.47
N GLU A 271 10.06 51.07 -12.54
CA GLU A 271 9.00 52.00 -12.18
C GLU A 271 9.58 53.17 -11.39
N GLU A 272 10.20 54.11 -12.09
CA GLU A 272 10.39 55.48 -11.64
C GLU A 272 9.92 56.41 -12.79
N GLU A 273 8.84 57.10 -12.53
CA GLU A 273 8.20 58.24 -13.15
C GLU A 273 6.74 58.02 -13.54
N THR A 274 5.88 58.28 -12.58
CA THR A 274 4.71 59.16 -12.74
C THR A 274 4.12 59.45 -11.37
N GLN A 275 4.60 60.56 -10.80
CA GLN A 275 3.81 61.30 -9.81
C GLN A 275 3.02 62.35 -10.56
N GLU A 276 1.71 62.37 -10.44
CA GLU A 276 0.90 63.58 -10.43
C GLU A 276 -0.27 63.43 -9.46
N PRO A 277 -0.70 64.55 -8.80
CA PRO A 277 -1.27 64.54 -7.48
C PRO A 277 -2.79 64.80 -7.46
N ALA A 278 -3.48 64.25 -6.47
CA ALA A 278 -4.81 64.77 -6.08
C ALA A 278 -5.10 64.60 -4.60
N GLN A 279 -4.89 65.69 -3.91
CA GLN A 279 -5.74 66.35 -2.89
C GLN A 279 -6.30 65.58 -1.71
N GLU A 280 -5.80 66.09 -0.59
CA GLU A 280 -6.27 66.12 0.78
C GLU A 280 -7.78 66.09 1.03
N LYS A 281 -8.18 65.41 2.08
CA LYS A 281 -9.08 65.94 3.11
C LYS A 281 -8.69 65.40 4.48
N LYS A 282 -8.34 66.33 5.35
CA LYS A 282 -8.15 66.24 6.78
C LYS A 282 -9.48 66.03 7.51
N GLU A 283 -9.40 65.37 8.67
CA GLU A 283 -10.00 65.70 9.97
C GLU A 283 -9.36 64.71 10.95
N GLU A 284 -8.49 65.09 11.77
CA GLU A 284 -8.28 65.89 12.96
C GLU A 284 -9.03 65.33 14.22
N VAL A 285 -8.18 65.09 15.26
CA VAL A 285 -8.34 65.34 16.70
C VAL A 285 -8.87 64.15 17.52
N ALA A 286 -8.36 63.71 18.63
CA ALA A 286 -7.44 64.25 19.62
C ALA A 286 -6.89 63.16 20.57
N GLU A 287 -5.77 63.44 21.11
CA GLU A 287 -5.13 62.81 22.30
C GLU A 287 -6.00 62.87 23.56
N THR A 288 -5.87 61.91 24.45
CA THR A 288 -5.55 62.24 25.86
C THR A 288 -5.00 61.06 26.64
N LYS A 289 -3.89 61.28 27.29
CA LYS A 289 -3.24 60.50 28.33
C LYS A 289 -4.11 60.42 29.60
N THR A 290 -4.04 59.40 30.40
CA THR A 290 -3.46 59.43 31.77
C THR A 290 -3.60 58.11 32.52
N GLU A 291 -2.51 57.79 33.14
CA GLU A 291 -2.17 56.86 34.23
C GLU A 291 -3.24 56.53 35.30
N THR A 292 -3.10 55.40 35.88
CA THR A 292 -2.79 54.94 37.25
C THR A 292 -3.67 53.81 37.79
N ARG A 293 -3.02 52.69 38.05
CA ARG A 293 -2.81 51.96 39.30
C ARG A 293 -3.98 51.31 40.06
N LYS A 294 -3.74 50.02 40.32
CA LYS A 294 -4.02 49.17 41.51
C LYS A 294 -5.24 48.24 41.53
N GLU A 295 -4.86 46.99 41.57
CA GLU A 295 -5.12 45.94 42.58
C GLU A 295 -6.51 45.26 42.69
N GLU A 296 -6.40 43.95 42.56
CA GLU A 296 -6.99 42.86 43.32
C GLU A 296 -8.29 42.20 42.90
N LYS A 297 -8.12 40.88 42.77
CA LYS A 297 -9.01 39.73 43.01
C LYS A 297 -9.63 39.00 41.84
N LYS A 298 -9.08 37.76 41.66
CA LYS A 298 -9.70 36.61 41.03
C LYS A 298 -11.07 36.28 41.66
N PRO A 299 -12.04 35.62 40.96
CA PRO A 299 -11.84 34.25 40.44
C PRO A 299 -12.59 33.86 39.15
N ALA A 300 -12.09 32.75 38.58
CA ALA A 300 -12.72 31.65 37.85
C ALA A 300 -13.27 31.82 36.44
N ALA A 301 -12.51 31.21 35.52
CA ALA A 301 -12.83 30.24 34.48
C ALA A 301 -13.87 30.55 33.37
N ALA A 302 -13.36 30.87 32.19
CA ALA A 302 -13.91 30.39 30.92
C ALA A 302 -12.80 30.23 29.90
N LYS A 303 -12.63 29.03 29.36
CA LYS A 303 -11.64 28.64 28.36
C LYS A 303 -11.90 29.36 27.04
N ALA A 304 -10.92 30.08 26.53
CA ALA A 304 -10.84 30.54 25.15
C ALA A 304 -9.99 29.55 24.35
N PRO A 305 -10.22 29.40 23.02
CA PRO A 305 -9.60 28.34 22.21
C PRO A 305 -8.12 28.63 21.98
N GLU A 306 -7.31 27.59 22.17
CA GLU A 306 -5.88 27.57 21.86
C GLU A 306 -5.66 27.79 20.37
N LYS A 307 -4.85 28.78 20.04
CA LYS A 307 -4.25 28.93 18.72
C LYS A 307 -3.33 27.73 18.47
N LYS A 308 -3.66 26.89 17.50
CA LYS A 308 -2.78 25.87 16.96
C LYS A 308 -1.46 26.53 16.54
N GLN A 309 -0.40 26.18 17.21
CA GLN A 309 0.97 26.44 16.73
C GLN A 309 1.14 25.59 15.47
N VAL A 310 1.45 26.26 14.37
CA VAL A 310 1.88 25.61 13.12
C VAL A 310 3.19 24.89 13.45
N SER A 311 3.14 23.57 13.52
CA SER A 311 4.32 22.72 13.62
C SER A 311 5.14 22.86 12.34
N LYS A 312 6.44 23.10 12.50
CA LYS A 312 7.41 23.09 11.39
C LYS A 312 7.30 21.75 10.67
N PRO A 313 7.38 21.71 9.33
CA PRO A 313 7.38 20.45 8.61
C PRO A 313 8.53 19.58 9.11
N VAL A 314 8.20 18.40 9.58
CA VAL A 314 9.16 17.36 9.91
C VAL A 314 9.69 16.87 8.56
N VAL A 315 10.95 17.13 8.27
CA VAL A 315 11.63 16.57 7.10
C VAL A 315 11.74 15.07 7.34
N ASN A 316 10.84 14.31 6.76
CA ASN A 316 10.90 12.86 6.77
C ASN A 316 12.14 12.44 5.97
N ARG A 317 13.19 12.01 6.66
CA ARG A 317 14.35 11.38 6.03
C ARG A 317 13.99 9.94 5.73
N THR A 318 13.54 9.67 4.52
CA THR A 318 13.31 8.32 4.02
C THR A 318 14.64 7.75 3.51
N VAL A 319 14.88 6.48 3.83
CA VAL A 319 16.01 5.71 3.29
C VAL A 319 15.41 4.58 2.46
N ARG A 320 15.69 4.56 1.17
CA ARG A 320 15.28 3.44 0.31
C ARG A 320 16.19 2.24 0.58
N VAL A 321 15.59 1.11 0.88
CA VAL A 321 16.28 -0.17 1.12
C VAL A 321 15.75 -1.18 0.11
N ASP A 322 16.66 -1.87 -0.56
CA ASP A 322 16.37 -2.95 -1.48
C ASP A 322 15.66 -4.10 -0.75
N ILE A 323 14.57 -4.59 -1.33
CA ILE A 323 13.69 -5.62 -0.74
C ILE A 323 14.44 -6.94 -0.59
N GLU A 324 15.25 -7.34 -1.56
CA GLU A 324 16.06 -8.57 -1.50
C GLU A 324 17.02 -8.55 -0.31
N LYS A 325 17.52 -7.37 0.07
CA LYS A 325 18.38 -7.20 1.25
C LYS A 325 17.59 -7.35 2.55
N LEU A 326 16.34 -6.87 2.60
CA LEU A 326 15.47 -7.09 3.75
C LEU A 326 15.08 -8.55 3.90
N ASP A 327 14.77 -9.24 2.81
CA ASP A 327 14.48 -10.68 2.82
C ASP A 327 15.71 -11.50 3.24
N SER A 328 16.89 -11.13 2.76
CA SER A 328 18.15 -11.74 3.19
C SER A 328 18.39 -11.52 4.68
N LEU A 329 18.12 -10.33 5.21
CA LEU A 329 18.24 -10.02 6.63
C LEU A 329 17.26 -10.86 7.46
N MET A 330 16.00 -11.03 7.01
CA MET A 330 15.01 -11.89 7.66
C MET A 330 15.45 -13.34 7.69
N ASN A 331 16.05 -13.85 6.62
CA ASN A 331 16.61 -15.21 6.60
C ASN A 331 17.74 -15.37 7.62
N LEU A 332 18.64 -14.40 7.74
CA LEU A 332 19.71 -14.40 8.74
C LEU A 332 19.19 -14.36 10.18
N VAL A 333 18.13 -13.59 10.44
CA VAL A 333 17.46 -13.56 11.75
C VAL A 333 16.83 -14.92 12.05
N SER A 334 16.20 -15.56 11.06
CA SER A 334 15.63 -16.92 11.22
C SER A 334 16.73 -17.95 11.54
N GLU A 335 17.87 -17.87 10.87
CA GLU A 335 19.04 -18.73 11.17
C GLU A 335 19.59 -18.47 12.57
N LEU A 336 19.62 -17.21 13.02
CA LEU A 336 20.02 -16.85 14.37
C LEU A 336 19.09 -17.46 15.44
N ILE A 337 17.78 -17.47 15.19
CA ILE A 337 16.79 -18.10 16.06
C ILE A 337 17.03 -19.63 16.15
N ILE A 338 17.31 -20.27 15.01
CA ILE A 338 17.62 -21.70 14.96
C ILE A 338 18.91 -21.99 15.76
N ALA A 339 19.96 -21.19 15.56
CA ALA A 339 21.21 -21.33 16.29
C ALA A 339 21.04 -21.12 17.81
N LYS A 340 20.23 -20.11 18.20
CA LYS A 340 19.83 -19.88 19.60
C LYS A 340 19.13 -21.13 20.17
N ASN A 341 18.15 -21.68 19.48
CA ASN A 341 17.41 -22.84 19.91
C ASN A 341 18.33 -24.08 20.06
N SER A 342 19.32 -24.22 19.18
CA SER A 342 20.36 -25.27 19.32
C SER A 342 21.18 -25.11 20.59
N LEU A 343 21.56 -23.90 20.95
CA LEU A 343 22.27 -23.59 22.18
C LEU A 343 21.43 -23.89 23.41
N VAL A 344 20.15 -23.54 23.41
CA VAL A 344 19.20 -23.85 24.51
C VAL A 344 19.06 -25.37 24.70
N ALA A 345 18.88 -26.12 23.61
CA ALA A 345 18.77 -27.59 23.65
C ALA A 345 20.04 -28.24 24.15
N ALA A 346 21.22 -27.76 23.72
CA ALA A 346 22.51 -28.28 24.21
C ALA A 346 22.71 -28.01 25.71
N SER A 347 22.26 -26.84 26.20
CA SER A 347 22.34 -26.46 27.61
C SER A 347 21.45 -27.33 28.50
N SER A 348 20.29 -27.74 28.03
CA SER A 348 19.34 -28.56 28.80
C SER A 348 19.86 -30.00 29.02
N ASN A 349 20.75 -30.47 28.14
CA ASN A 349 21.35 -31.79 28.21
C ASN A 349 22.59 -31.86 29.14
N ASP A 350 23.20 -30.71 29.46
CA ASP A 350 24.36 -30.68 30.35
C ASP A 350 23.90 -30.38 31.79
N HIS A 351 23.83 -31.41 32.63
CA HIS A 351 23.34 -31.36 34.02
C HIS A 351 24.19 -30.50 34.97
N GLY A 352 24.98 -29.58 34.47
CA GLY A 352 25.73 -28.63 35.24
C GLY A 352 24.90 -27.37 35.55
N ASN A 353 24.58 -27.17 36.83
CA ASN A 353 23.88 -26.00 37.39
C ASN A 353 24.71 -24.70 37.19
N ASN A 354 24.90 -24.26 35.94
CA ASN A 354 25.61 -23.01 35.64
C ASN A 354 24.59 -21.89 35.46
N THR A 355 24.15 -21.31 36.59
CA THR A 355 23.19 -20.17 36.58
C THR A 355 23.65 -19.03 35.71
N ALA A 356 24.96 -18.75 35.67
CA ALA A 356 25.50 -17.68 34.79
C ALA A 356 25.35 -17.97 33.29
N PHE A 357 25.39 -19.25 32.89
CA PHE A 357 25.19 -19.66 31.52
C PHE A 357 23.70 -19.55 31.12
N ASN A 358 22.80 -19.93 31.98
CA ASN A 358 21.37 -19.80 31.77
C ASN A 358 20.94 -18.32 31.69
N GLU A 359 21.51 -17.44 32.51
CA GLU A 359 21.30 -15.98 32.41
C GLU A 359 21.77 -15.42 31.05
N GLN A 360 22.88 -15.94 30.50
CA GLN A 360 23.36 -15.50 29.20
C GLN A 360 22.46 -16.00 28.04
N ILE A 361 21.90 -17.20 28.17
CA ILE A 361 20.92 -17.73 27.23
C ILE A 361 19.65 -16.86 27.23
N GLU A 362 19.11 -16.58 28.41
CA GLU A 362 17.93 -15.72 28.55
C GLU A 362 18.18 -14.33 27.96
N TYR A 363 19.37 -13.77 28.19
CA TYR A 363 19.77 -12.52 27.58
C TYR A 363 19.83 -12.61 26.05
N LEU A 364 20.40 -13.69 25.50
CA LEU A 364 20.45 -13.94 24.06
C LEU A 364 19.04 -14.10 23.46
N GLU A 365 18.12 -14.76 24.15
CA GLU A 365 16.72 -14.87 23.76
C GLU A 365 16.07 -13.48 23.62
N ASN A 366 16.21 -12.65 24.66
CA ASN A 366 15.66 -11.30 24.65
C ASN A 366 16.25 -10.44 23.50
N VAL A 367 17.57 -10.50 23.28
CA VAL A 367 18.22 -9.74 22.19
C VAL A 367 17.76 -10.23 20.82
N THR A 368 17.62 -11.54 20.63
CA THR A 368 17.19 -12.12 19.34
C THR A 368 15.73 -11.76 19.04
N THR A 369 14.86 -11.80 20.05
CA THR A 369 13.46 -11.39 19.90
C THR A 369 13.35 -9.91 19.56
N ASN A 370 14.06 -9.02 20.27
CA ASN A 370 14.08 -7.60 19.98
C ASN A 370 14.65 -7.29 18.58
N LEU A 371 15.68 -8.03 18.14
CA LEU A 371 16.24 -7.90 16.80
C LEU A 371 15.20 -8.29 15.74
N HIS A 372 14.54 -9.43 15.93
CA HIS A 372 13.47 -9.89 15.04
C HIS A 372 12.35 -8.86 14.92
N GLU A 373 11.82 -8.36 16.04
CA GLU A 373 10.79 -7.32 16.04
C GLU A 373 11.24 -6.05 15.32
N SER A 374 12.49 -5.63 15.54
CA SER A 374 13.03 -4.43 14.89
C SER A 374 13.16 -4.59 13.38
N VAL A 375 13.62 -5.75 12.91
CA VAL A 375 13.74 -6.05 11.47
C VAL A 375 12.36 -6.18 10.83
N MET A 376 11.41 -6.83 11.51
CA MET A 376 10.02 -6.92 11.04
C MET A 376 9.39 -5.54 10.91
N LYS A 377 9.59 -4.65 11.87
CA LYS A 377 9.06 -3.29 11.83
C LYS A 377 9.58 -2.48 10.64
N VAL A 378 10.81 -2.69 10.21
CA VAL A 378 11.37 -2.06 9.01
C VAL A 378 10.74 -2.61 7.72
N ARG A 379 10.23 -3.85 7.74
CA ARG A 379 9.58 -4.50 6.60
C ARG A 379 8.09 -4.20 6.46
N MET A 380 7.47 -3.63 7.49
CA MET A 380 6.05 -3.29 7.47
C MET A 380 5.78 -2.15 6.50
N VAL A 381 4.65 -2.26 5.80
CA VAL A 381 4.14 -1.25 4.87
C VAL A 381 2.67 -1.00 5.16
N PRO A 382 2.16 0.25 4.95
CA PRO A 382 0.74 0.55 5.09
C PRO A 382 -0.11 -0.25 4.11
N ILE A 383 -1.32 -0.63 4.51
CA ILE A 383 -2.27 -1.32 3.62
C ILE A 383 -2.84 -0.40 2.54
N GLU A 384 -2.63 0.91 2.63
CA GLU A 384 -3.04 1.93 1.67
C GLU A 384 -2.74 1.54 0.23
N SER A 385 -1.54 0.99 -0.02
CA SER A 385 -1.11 0.54 -1.35
C SER A 385 -2.04 -0.45 -2.04
N VAL A 386 -2.79 -1.23 -1.25
CA VAL A 386 -3.75 -2.22 -1.75
C VAL A 386 -5.16 -1.63 -1.81
N VAL A 387 -5.57 -0.89 -0.76
CA VAL A 387 -6.96 -0.45 -0.63
C VAL A 387 -7.31 0.74 -1.52
N VAL A 388 -6.34 1.50 -2.00
CA VAL A 388 -6.53 2.65 -2.90
C VAL A 388 -7.34 2.32 -4.18
N LYS A 389 -7.33 1.06 -4.61
CA LYS A 389 -8.07 0.58 -5.80
C LYS A 389 -9.55 0.30 -5.54
N PHE A 390 -9.96 0.13 -4.28
CA PHE A 390 -11.29 -0.35 -3.94
C PHE A 390 -12.41 0.68 -4.17
N PRO A 391 -12.24 1.98 -3.91
CA PRO A 391 -13.26 2.98 -4.21
C PRO A 391 -13.67 2.98 -5.68
N ARG A 392 -12.68 2.92 -6.58
CA ARG A 392 -12.94 2.81 -8.03
C ARG A 392 -13.71 1.53 -8.37
N MET A 393 -13.28 0.38 -7.83
CA MET A 393 -13.97 -0.90 -8.05
C MET A 393 -15.43 -0.84 -7.61
N ILE A 394 -15.72 -0.28 -6.43
CA ILE A 394 -17.10 -0.13 -5.91
C ILE A 394 -17.91 0.81 -6.80
N ARG A 395 -17.33 1.91 -7.29
CA ARG A 395 -17.99 2.81 -8.25
C ARG A 395 -18.37 2.07 -9.55
N ASP A 396 -17.45 1.29 -10.11
CA ASP A 396 -17.72 0.53 -11.35
C ASP A 396 -18.80 -0.54 -11.11
N LEU A 397 -18.77 -1.21 -9.95
CA LEU A 397 -19.82 -2.14 -9.55
C LEU A 397 -21.16 -1.45 -9.34
N SER A 398 -21.19 -0.25 -8.74
CA SER A 398 -22.39 0.58 -8.57
C SER A 398 -23.07 0.85 -9.92
N LYS A 399 -22.31 1.27 -10.92
CA LYS A 399 -22.81 1.49 -12.29
C LYS A 399 -23.29 0.20 -12.94
N LYS A 400 -22.51 -0.90 -12.83
CA LYS A 400 -22.82 -2.19 -13.48
C LYS A 400 -24.04 -2.89 -12.89
N LEU A 401 -24.23 -2.78 -11.57
CA LEU A 401 -25.32 -3.42 -10.83
C LEU A 401 -26.55 -2.53 -10.68
N ASP A 402 -26.50 -1.29 -11.16
CA ASP A 402 -27.54 -0.27 -10.97
C ASP A 402 -27.98 -0.12 -9.50
N LYS A 403 -26.98 -0.12 -8.59
CA LYS A 403 -27.17 0.04 -7.15
C LYS A 403 -26.41 1.28 -6.67
N LYS A 404 -27.06 2.14 -5.89
CA LYS A 404 -26.38 3.25 -5.22
C LYS A 404 -25.63 2.73 -4.02
N MET A 405 -24.30 2.82 -4.03
CA MET A 405 -23.46 2.36 -2.93
C MET A 405 -22.23 3.25 -2.74
N GLU A 406 -21.72 3.29 -1.53
CA GLU A 406 -20.54 4.04 -1.14
C GLU A 406 -19.63 3.21 -0.24
N LEU A 407 -18.32 3.38 -0.42
CA LEU A 407 -17.30 2.73 0.39
C LEU A 407 -16.68 3.74 1.34
N TYR A 408 -16.67 3.40 2.62
CA TYR A 408 -15.98 4.14 3.67
C TYR A 408 -14.79 3.33 4.14
N MET A 409 -13.62 3.95 4.19
CA MET A 409 -12.39 3.28 4.62
C MET A 409 -11.80 4.01 5.82
N THR A 410 -11.27 3.24 6.77
CA THR A 410 -10.55 3.77 7.94
C THR A 410 -9.35 2.89 8.28
N GLY A 411 -8.27 3.52 8.77
CA GLY A 411 -7.05 2.82 9.17
C GLY A 411 -6.20 2.36 8.00
N GLU A 412 -6.19 3.07 6.91
CA GLU A 412 -5.36 2.80 5.72
C GLU A 412 -3.86 2.86 6.04
N GLU A 413 -3.50 3.64 7.08
CA GLU A 413 -2.15 3.75 7.62
C GLU A 413 -1.71 2.52 8.45
N THR A 414 -2.59 1.52 8.65
CA THR A 414 -2.25 0.33 9.41
C THR A 414 -1.14 -0.45 8.72
N GLU A 415 -0.03 -0.64 9.43
CA GLU A 415 1.15 -1.32 8.91
C GLU A 415 1.00 -2.84 9.02
N LEU A 416 1.40 -3.54 7.96
CA LEU A 416 1.44 -5.00 7.84
C LEU A 416 2.73 -5.44 7.15
N ASP A 417 3.13 -6.70 7.37
CA ASP A 417 4.22 -7.29 6.59
C ASP A 417 3.92 -7.19 5.09
N ARG A 418 4.92 -6.78 4.32
CA ARG A 418 4.79 -6.59 2.88
C ARG A 418 4.22 -7.80 2.15
N THR A 419 4.69 -9.02 2.48
CA THR A 419 4.20 -10.26 1.84
C THR A 419 2.71 -10.46 2.10
N VAL A 420 2.24 -10.09 3.29
CA VAL A 420 0.83 -10.16 3.65
C VAL A 420 0.03 -9.12 2.88
N VAL A 421 0.56 -7.89 2.76
CA VAL A 421 -0.07 -6.80 1.99
C VAL A 421 -0.24 -7.19 0.52
N ASP A 422 0.81 -7.75 -0.11
CA ASP A 422 0.78 -8.18 -1.51
C ASP A 422 -0.27 -9.29 -1.76
N GLU A 423 -0.53 -10.14 -0.76
CA GLU A 423 -1.37 -11.34 -0.89
C GLU A 423 -2.82 -11.14 -0.39
N ILE A 424 -3.09 -10.11 0.47
CA ILE A 424 -4.42 -9.88 1.05
C ILE A 424 -5.38 -9.13 0.11
N GLY A 425 -4.85 -8.45 -0.91
CA GLY A 425 -5.63 -7.62 -1.82
C GLY A 425 -6.76 -8.37 -2.53
N ASP A 426 -6.47 -9.54 -3.08
CA ASP A 426 -7.46 -10.39 -3.77
C ASP A 426 -8.58 -10.89 -2.83
N PRO A 427 -8.29 -11.42 -1.62
CA PRO A 427 -9.29 -11.72 -0.60
C PRO A 427 -10.21 -10.54 -0.28
N LEU A 428 -9.65 -9.37 -0.01
CA LEU A 428 -10.44 -8.17 0.33
C LEU A 428 -11.32 -7.73 -0.83
N MET A 429 -10.77 -7.69 -2.04
CA MET A 429 -11.50 -7.37 -3.27
C MET A 429 -12.71 -8.31 -3.44
N HIS A 430 -12.54 -9.60 -3.16
CA HIS A 430 -13.61 -10.59 -3.27
C HIS A 430 -14.71 -10.38 -2.22
N LEU A 431 -14.35 -10.06 -0.97
CA LEU A 431 -15.32 -9.75 0.09
C LEU A 431 -16.11 -8.49 -0.22
N LEU A 432 -15.43 -7.41 -0.64
CA LEU A 432 -16.08 -6.16 -1.05
C LEU A 432 -17.05 -6.38 -2.23
N ARG A 433 -16.64 -7.18 -3.22
CA ARG A 433 -17.51 -7.54 -4.33
C ARG A 433 -18.74 -8.32 -3.87
N ASN A 434 -18.58 -9.26 -2.94
CA ASN A 434 -19.71 -10.01 -2.39
C ASN A 434 -20.66 -9.09 -1.62
N SER A 435 -20.16 -8.15 -0.85
CA SER A 435 -20.97 -7.13 -0.18
C SER A 435 -21.75 -6.26 -1.19
N ALA A 436 -21.12 -5.83 -2.27
CA ALA A 436 -21.75 -5.02 -3.32
C ALA A 436 -22.80 -5.80 -4.12
N ASP A 437 -22.48 -7.02 -4.55
CA ASP A 437 -23.34 -7.82 -5.45
C ASP A 437 -24.47 -8.51 -4.69
N HIS A 438 -24.13 -9.22 -3.63
CA HIS A 438 -25.06 -10.08 -2.89
C HIS A 438 -25.51 -9.50 -1.54
N GLY A 439 -24.67 -8.67 -0.89
CA GLY A 439 -24.98 -8.05 0.39
C GLY A 439 -26.01 -6.94 0.25
N LEU A 440 -25.75 -5.93 -0.56
CA LEU A 440 -26.60 -4.77 -0.72
C LEU A 440 -27.83 -5.06 -1.59
N GLU A 441 -28.99 -4.55 -1.16
CA GLU A 441 -30.25 -4.59 -1.92
C GLU A 441 -30.31 -3.48 -2.98
N SER A 442 -31.23 -3.63 -3.95
CA SER A 442 -31.60 -2.52 -4.85
C SER A 442 -32.22 -1.35 -4.07
N ALA A 443 -32.10 -0.13 -4.60
CA ALA A 443 -32.65 1.08 -4.00
C ALA A 443 -34.14 0.96 -3.64
N GLU A 444 -34.91 0.28 -4.50
CA GLU A 444 -36.36 0.06 -4.28
C GLU A 444 -36.62 -0.84 -3.06
N VAL A 445 -35.86 -1.92 -2.90
CA VAL A 445 -36.01 -2.85 -1.77
C VAL A 445 -35.56 -2.19 -0.49
N ARG A 446 -34.49 -1.38 -0.52
CA ARG A 446 -34.01 -0.61 0.64
C ARG A 446 -35.08 0.38 1.13
N ALA A 447 -35.68 1.13 0.21
CA ALA A 447 -36.76 2.05 0.52
C ALA A 447 -37.98 1.36 1.17
N GLN A 448 -38.37 0.17 0.66
CA GLN A 448 -39.45 -0.64 1.24
C GLN A 448 -39.14 -1.10 2.68
N ARG A 449 -37.86 -1.30 3.02
CA ARG A 449 -37.42 -1.71 4.35
C ARG A 449 -37.11 -0.54 5.27
N GLY A 450 -37.28 0.71 4.80
CA GLY A 450 -36.97 1.91 5.57
C GLY A 450 -35.49 2.19 5.75
N LYS A 451 -34.62 1.59 4.92
CA LYS A 451 -33.19 1.88 4.84
C LYS A 451 -32.92 3.08 3.92
N PRO A 452 -31.78 3.79 4.08
CA PRO A 452 -31.35 4.79 3.10
C PRO A 452 -31.28 4.21 1.69
N GLU A 453 -31.56 4.99 0.67
CA GLU A 453 -31.50 4.57 -0.73
C GLU A 453 -30.09 4.11 -1.12
N GLN A 454 -29.08 4.80 -0.61
CA GLN A 454 -27.66 4.47 -0.77
C GLN A 454 -27.24 3.41 0.24
N GLY A 455 -26.61 2.34 -0.25
CA GLY A 455 -26.00 1.29 0.57
C GLY A 455 -24.60 1.70 1.02
N SER A 456 -24.20 1.30 2.20
CA SER A 456 -22.89 1.60 2.76
C SER A 456 -22.07 0.33 2.95
N ILE A 457 -20.83 0.37 2.47
CA ILE A 457 -19.80 -0.64 2.72
C ILE A 457 -18.69 0.03 3.51
N PHE A 458 -18.20 -0.64 4.55
CA PHE A 458 -17.14 -0.14 5.41
C PHE A 458 -15.96 -1.11 5.34
N LEU A 459 -14.76 -0.57 5.24
CA LEU A 459 -13.49 -1.28 5.35
C LEU A 459 -12.68 -0.62 6.46
N ASP A 460 -12.58 -1.29 7.58
CA ASP A 460 -11.89 -0.79 8.76
C ASP A 460 -10.67 -1.67 9.03
N ALA A 461 -9.49 -1.07 9.22
CA ALA A 461 -8.28 -1.77 9.59
C ALA A 461 -7.70 -1.18 10.86
N TYR A 462 -7.26 -2.04 11.78
CA TYR A 462 -6.65 -1.62 13.04
C TYR A 462 -5.81 -2.72 13.65
N GLN A 463 -4.87 -2.32 14.50
CA GLN A 463 -4.04 -3.26 15.25
C GLN A 463 -4.75 -3.65 16.55
N ASP A 464 -4.85 -4.95 16.82
CA ASP A 464 -5.36 -5.54 18.05
C ASP A 464 -4.30 -6.46 18.66
N GLY A 465 -3.50 -5.92 19.59
CA GLY A 465 -2.39 -6.63 20.21
C GLY A 465 -1.31 -6.99 19.18
N ASN A 466 -1.08 -8.30 18.99
CA ASN A 466 -0.09 -8.82 18.02
C ASN A 466 -0.72 -9.22 16.69
N ASN A 467 -1.94 -8.78 16.44
CA ASN A 467 -2.66 -9.01 15.18
C ASN A 467 -3.10 -7.70 14.54
N VAL A 468 -3.25 -7.73 13.23
CA VAL A 468 -4.03 -6.74 12.50
C VAL A 468 -5.39 -7.32 12.20
N VAL A 469 -6.41 -6.54 12.48
CA VAL A 469 -7.80 -6.87 12.20
C VAL A 469 -8.26 -6.01 11.04
N ILE A 470 -8.82 -6.65 10.01
CA ILE A 470 -9.44 -5.99 8.87
C ILE A 470 -10.91 -6.41 8.85
N GLU A 471 -11.80 -5.45 8.91
CA GLU A 471 -13.24 -5.69 8.90
C GLU A 471 -13.87 -5.14 7.62
N VAL A 472 -14.60 -5.99 6.90
CA VAL A 472 -15.45 -5.59 5.77
C VAL A 472 -16.89 -5.73 6.23
N ARG A 473 -17.61 -4.62 6.30
CA ARG A 473 -19.00 -4.57 6.79
C ARG A 473 -19.91 -3.95 5.74
N ASP A 474 -21.09 -4.52 5.56
CA ASP A 474 -22.18 -3.96 4.76
C ASP A 474 -23.46 -3.75 5.59
N ASP A 475 -24.28 -2.80 5.20
CA ASP A 475 -25.61 -2.51 5.77
C ASP A 475 -26.74 -3.16 4.97
N GLY A 476 -26.42 -4.23 4.23
CA GLY A 476 -27.32 -4.89 3.29
C GLY A 476 -28.29 -5.90 3.91
N ASN A 477 -28.64 -6.91 3.12
CA ASN A 477 -29.61 -7.94 3.51
C ASN A 477 -29.16 -8.82 4.67
N GLY A 478 -27.86 -8.96 4.87
CA GLY A 478 -27.33 -10.05 5.66
C GLY A 478 -27.45 -11.40 4.93
N ILE A 479 -27.05 -12.46 5.63
CA ILE A 479 -27.05 -13.84 5.11
C ILE A 479 -28.33 -14.55 5.56
N ASP A 480 -29.08 -15.10 4.61
CA ASP A 480 -30.24 -15.94 4.89
C ASP A 480 -29.80 -17.35 5.31
N VAL A 481 -29.80 -17.60 6.62
CA VAL A 481 -29.38 -18.84 7.22
C VAL A 481 -30.17 -20.06 6.69
N GLU A 482 -31.51 -19.89 6.49
CA GLU A 482 -32.36 -20.97 5.98
C GLU A 482 -32.06 -21.26 4.50
N ALA A 483 -31.80 -20.24 3.70
CA ALA A 483 -31.40 -20.43 2.31
C ALA A 483 -30.03 -21.14 2.21
N VAL A 484 -29.04 -20.76 3.06
CA VAL A 484 -27.73 -21.44 3.16
C VAL A 484 -27.90 -22.89 3.54
N LYS A 485 -28.69 -23.18 4.58
CA LYS A 485 -28.99 -24.52 5.06
C LYS A 485 -29.60 -25.41 3.97
N ASN A 486 -30.65 -24.94 3.30
CA ASN A 486 -31.31 -25.68 2.24
C ASN A 486 -30.35 -25.99 1.08
N LYS A 487 -29.52 -25.02 0.71
CA LYS A 487 -28.54 -25.18 -0.36
C LYS A 487 -27.41 -26.15 -0.01
N ALA A 488 -26.98 -26.18 1.28
CA ALA A 488 -26.01 -27.14 1.77
C ALA A 488 -26.54 -28.58 1.72
N ILE A 489 -27.84 -28.77 2.04
CA ILE A 489 -28.52 -30.06 1.93
C ILE A 489 -28.64 -30.50 0.46
N GLU A 490 -29.08 -29.61 -0.42
CA GLU A 490 -29.21 -29.85 -1.86
C GLU A 490 -27.89 -30.31 -2.50
N ARG A 491 -26.77 -29.75 -2.01
CA ARG A 491 -25.41 -30.09 -2.47
C ARG A 491 -24.78 -31.28 -1.77
N ASN A 492 -25.51 -31.94 -0.86
CA ASN A 492 -25.02 -33.05 -0.06
C ASN A 492 -23.78 -32.74 0.78
N LEU A 493 -23.58 -31.48 1.18
CA LEU A 493 -22.52 -31.08 2.09
C LEU A 493 -22.86 -31.47 3.55
N VAL A 494 -24.15 -31.46 3.89
CA VAL A 494 -24.65 -31.89 5.18
C VAL A 494 -25.95 -32.68 5.02
N THR A 495 -26.22 -33.62 5.92
CA THR A 495 -27.52 -34.32 5.94
C THR A 495 -28.59 -33.45 6.61
N VAL A 496 -29.86 -33.76 6.32
CA VAL A 496 -30.99 -33.05 6.94
C VAL A 496 -30.94 -33.10 8.47
N GLU A 497 -30.53 -34.23 9.04
CA GLU A 497 -30.41 -34.44 10.49
C GLU A 497 -29.25 -33.60 11.08
N GLN A 498 -28.12 -33.55 10.40
CA GLN A 498 -26.99 -32.70 10.79
C GLN A 498 -27.37 -31.22 10.75
N ALA A 499 -27.98 -30.78 9.63
CA ALA A 499 -28.42 -29.40 9.45
C ALA A 499 -29.50 -28.94 10.48
N ALA A 500 -30.29 -29.87 11.03
CA ALA A 500 -31.28 -29.56 12.06
C ALA A 500 -30.65 -29.27 13.44
N ASN A 501 -29.43 -29.81 13.68
CA ASN A 501 -28.72 -29.68 14.95
C ASN A 501 -27.60 -28.63 14.93
N MET A 502 -27.31 -28.02 13.77
CA MET A 502 -26.27 -27.00 13.62
C MET A 502 -26.73 -25.65 14.18
N SER A 503 -25.83 -24.91 14.78
CA SER A 503 -26.05 -23.52 15.16
C SER A 503 -26.08 -22.62 13.92
N GLU A 504 -26.66 -21.42 14.02
CA GLU A 504 -26.64 -20.42 12.93
C GLU A 504 -25.21 -20.13 12.48
N LYS A 505 -24.27 -20.02 13.42
CA LYS A 505 -22.85 -19.81 13.14
C LYS A 505 -22.26 -20.96 12.31
N ASP A 506 -22.59 -22.21 12.64
CA ASP A 506 -22.09 -23.38 11.90
C ASP A 506 -22.67 -23.42 10.47
N ILE A 507 -23.96 -23.06 10.31
CA ILE A 507 -24.61 -22.99 9.01
C ILE A 507 -23.95 -21.91 8.14
N ILE A 508 -23.69 -20.71 8.69
CA ILE A 508 -23.00 -19.63 7.98
C ILE A 508 -21.58 -20.06 7.59
N ASN A 509 -20.88 -20.82 8.44
CA ASN A 509 -19.53 -21.33 8.14
C ASN A 509 -19.51 -22.30 6.96
N LEU A 510 -20.65 -22.90 6.57
CA LEU A 510 -20.72 -23.73 5.36
C LEU A 510 -20.46 -22.94 4.07
N LEU A 511 -20.58 -21.61 4.10
CA LEU A 511 -20.23 -20.75 2.97
C LEU A 511 -18.75 -20.88 2.55
N PHE A 512 -17.88 -21.26 3.48
CA PHE A 512 -16.46 -21.47 3.24
C PHE A 512 -16.11 -22.91 2.80
N GLN A 513 -17.11 -23.79 2.67
CA GLN A 513 -16.85 -25.15 2.22
C GLN A 513 -16.61 -25.19 0.70
N PRO A 514 -15.65 -25.99 0.23
CA PRO A 514 -15.41 -26.18 -1.20
C PRO A 514 -16.67 -26.58 -1.93
N GLY A 515 -16.98 -25.91 -3.02
CA GLY A 515 -18.17 -26.21 -3.83
C GLY A 515 -19.48 -25.60 -3.33
N PHE A 516 -19.49 -24.82 -2.24
CA PHE A 516 -20.69 -24.09 -1.80
C PHE A 516 -21.01 -22.89 -2.70
N SER A 517 -20.00 -22.18 -3.20
CA SER A 517 -20.16 -21.03 -4.08
C SER A 517 -20.76 -21.44 -5.43
N THR A 518 -21.82 -20.77 -5.84
CA THR A 518 -22.61 -21.12 -7.02
C THR A 518 -22.62 -20.03 -8.05
N SER A 519 -21.57 -19.70 -8.66
CA SER A 519 -21.72 -19.10 -9.98
C SER A 519 -21.70 -20.22 -11.03
N GLU A 520 -22.88 -20.77 -11.39
CA GLU A 520 -23.08 -21.54 -12.63
C GLU A 520 -22.83 -20.69 -13.89
N LYS A 521 -22.73 -19.38 -13.74
CA LYS A 521 -22.26 -18.46 -14.76
C LYS A 521 -20.91 -17.93 -14.33
N VAL A 522 -19.87 -18.41 -15.00
CA VAL A 522 -18.60 -17.68 -15.11
C VAL A 522 -18.98 -16.28 -15.63
N THR A 523 -19.19 -15.33 -14.73
CA THR A 523 -19.34 -13.94 -15.15
C THR A 523 -17.99 -13.47 -15.64
N ASP A 524 -17.96 -12.89 -16.84
CA ASP A 524 -16.78 -12.41 -17.60
C ASP A 524 -15.83 -11.46 -16.87
N VAL A 525 -16.00 -11.25 -15.56
CA VAL A 525 -15.23 -10.30 -14.74
C VAL A 525 -14.29 -11.00 -13.76
N SER A 526 -14.37 -12.31 -13.59
CA SER A 526 -13.46 -13.10 -12.74
C SER A 526 -13.15 -14.42 -13.43
N GLY A 527 -12.24 -14.43 -14.38
CA GLY A 527 -11.82 -15.62 -15.15
C GLY A 527 -11.21 -16.77 -14.32
N ARG A 528 -11.36 -16.80 -12.99
CA ARG A 528 -10.73 -17.79 -12.11
C ARG A 528 -11.66 -18.52 -11.13
N GLY A 529 -12.99 -18.34 -11.18
CA GLY A 529 -13.92 -19.11 -10.32
C GLY A 529 -13.59 -19.04 -8.83
N VAL A 530 -13.23 -17.86 -8.31
CA VAL A 530 -12.81 -17.66 -6.92
C VAL A 530 -14.05 -17.64 -6.03
N GLY A 531 -14.14 -18.57 -5.08
CA GLY A 531 -15.19 -18.62 -4.04
C GLY A 531 -14.68 -18.21 -2.68
N LEU A 532 -15.57 -18.16 -1.69
CA LEU A 532 -15.22 -17.87 -0.29
C LEU A 532 -14.28 -18.94 0.32
N ASP A 533 -14.30 -20.16 -0.20
CA ASP A 533 -13.35 -21.22 0.13
C ASP A 533 -11.90 -20.85 -0.21
N VAL A 534 -11.70 -20.21 -1.37
CA VAL A 534 -10.39 -19.72 -1.79
C VAL A 534 -9.94 -18.53 -0.92
N VAL A 535 -10.87 -17.61 -0.59
CA VAL A 535 -10.60 -16.50 0.33
C VAL A 535 -10.12 -17.02 1.67
N LYS A 536 -10.83 -18.00 2.25
CA LYS A 536 -10.45 -18.61 3.52
C LYS A 536 -9.10 -19.30 3.45
N SER A 537 -8.89 -20.13 2.42
CA SER A 537 -7.62 -20.84 2.20
C SER A 537 -6.44 -19.86 2.07
N LYS A 538 -6.63 -18.73 1.39
CA LYS A 538 -5.60 -17.71 1.23
C LYS A 538 -5.27 -17.02 2.56
N ILE A 539 -6.29 -16.64 3.34
CA ILE A 539 -6.10 -16.03 4.66
C ILE A 539 -5.42 -17.01 5.61
N GLU A 540 -5.83 -18.30 5.63
CA GLU A 540 -5.20 -19.34 6.42
C GLU A 540 -3.74 -19.59 6.00
N SER A 541 -3.40 -19.49 4.70
CA SER A 541 -2.01 -19.58 4.23
C SER A 541 -1.11 -18.44 4.75
N LEU A 542 -1.71 -17.30 5.09
CA LEU A 542 -1.05 -16.18 5.76
C LEU A 542 -1.07 -16.31 7.29
N SER A 543 -1.39 -17.49 7.81
CA SER A 543 -1.57 -17.75 9.25
C SER A 543 -2.66 -16.90 9.90
N GLY A 544 -3.60 -16.42 9.10
CA GLY A 544 -4.73 -15.61 9.55
C GLY A 544 -6.00 -16.44 9.75
N GLU A 545 -7.01 -15.78 10.29
CA GLU A 545 -8.35 -16.33 10.51
C GLU A 545 -9.39 -15.40 9.91
N VAL A 546 -10.47 -15.97 9.34
CA VAL A 546 -11.63 -15.22 8.86
C VAL A 546 -12.90 -15.70 9.56
N GLU A 547 -13.62 -14.74 10.13
CA GLU A 547 -14.94 -14.95 10.73
C GLU A 547 -15.99 -14.13 10.01
N VAL A 548 -17.25 -14.60 10.04
CA VAL A 548 -18.39 -13.84 9.53
C VAL A 548 -19.49 -13.77 10.59
N LYS A 549 -20.00 -12.58 10.80
CA LYS A 549 -21.18 -12.30 11.62
C LYS A 549 -22.21 -11.64 10.72
N SER A 550 -23.42 -12.18 10.68
CA SER A 550 -24.47 -11.64 9.86
C SER A 550 -25.82 -11.74 10.56
N LYS A 551 -26.67 -10.78 10.29
CA LYS A 551 -28.05 -10.78 10.77
C LYS A 551 -28.96 -10.37 9.61
N TRP A 552 -29.96 -11.22 9.35
CA TRP A 552 -30.91 -10.99 8.26
C TRP A 552 -31.61 -9.64 8.40
N GLY A 553 -31.54 -8.83 7.36
CA GLY A 553 -32.11 -7.49 7.31
C GLY A 553 -31.22 -6.38 7.87
N GLU A 554 -30.11 -6.69 8.55
CA GLU A 554 -29.20 -5.68 9.14
C GLU A 554 -27.84 -5.57 8.41
N GLY A 555 -27.39 -6.65 7.76
CA GLY A 555 -26.15 -6.68 7.02
C GLY A 555 -25.19 -7.78 7.48
N SER A 556 -23.95 -7.73 6.99
CA SER A 556 -22.89 -8.71 7.32
C SER A 556 -21.60 -7.99 7.72
N THR A 557 -20.80 -8.65 8.55
CA THR A 557 -19.44 -8.23 8.94
C THR A 557 -18.51 -9.40 8.78
N TRP A 558 -17.51 -9.22 7.94
CA TRP A 558 -16.41 -10.16 7.72
C TRP A 558 -15.21 -9.63 8.48
N THR A 559 -14.69 -10.39 9.43
CA THR A 559 -13.53 -10.02 10.25
C THR A 559 -12.37 -10.91 9.88
N ILE A 560 -11.29 -10.34 9.37
CA ILE A 560 -10.04 -11.01 9.08
C ILE A 560 -9.06 -10.65 10.19
N ARG A 561 -8.39 -11.65 10.77
CA ARG A 561 -7.31 -11.46 11.74
C ARG A 561 -6.03 -12.00 11.16
N LEU A 562 -5.00 -11.17 11.09
CA LEU A 562 -3.69 -11.52 10.55
C LEU A 562 -2.63 -11.25 11.61
N PRO A 563 -1.67 -12.15 11.81
CA PRO A 563 -0.56 -11.87 12.71
C PRO A 563 0.34 -10.76 12.13
N LEU A 564 0.82 -9.85 12.98
CA LEU A 564 1.75 -8.79 12.60
C LEU A 564 3.08 -9.34 12.08
N THR A 565 3.51 -10.49 12.60
CA THR A 565 4.81 -11.08 12.26
C THR A 565 4.63 -12.39 11.51
N LEU A 566 5.38 -12.60 10.44
CA LEU A 566 5.49 -13.90 9.81
C LEU A 566 6.17 -14.87 10.78
N ALA A 567 5.32 -15.73 11.34
CA ALA A 567 5.60 -17.13 11.65
C ALA A 567 6.74 -17.48 12.60
N ILE A 568 6.99 -16.70 13.67
CA ILE A 568 7.53 -17.32 14.88
C ILE A 568 6.34 -17.69 15.75
N ILE A 569 6.13 -18.97 15.96
CA ILE A 569 5.11 -19.47 16.87
C ILE A 569 5.75 -20.23 18.03
N GLN A 570 5.10 -20.15 19.19
CA GLN A 570 5.41 -21.07 20.27
C GLN A 570 4.73 -22.40 19.97
N ALA A 571 5.49 -23.47 19.93
CA ALA A 571 5.02 -24.82 19.68
C ALA A 571 5.44 -25.78 20.74
N LEU A 572 4.61 -26.79 20.96
CA LEU A 572 4.94 -27.98 21.73
C LEU A 572 5.60 -28.97 20.77
N MET A 573 6.84 -29.31 21.06
CA MET A 573 7.57 -30.34 20.32
C MET A 573 7.26 -31.70 20.87
N VAL A 574 6.84 -32.60 19.99
CA VAL A 574 6.40 -33.97 20.33
C VAL A 574 7.07 -34.99 19.41
N VAL A 575 7.17 -36.24 19.87
CA VAL A 575 7.62 -37.38 19.07
C VAL A 575 6.44 -38.30 18.81
N VAL A 576 6.28 -38.73 17.56
CA VAL A 576 5.30 -39.72 17.10
C VAL A 576 5.98 -40.65 16.12
N GLY A 577 6.05 -41.94 16.41
CA GLY A 577 6.71 -42.94 15.56
C GLY A 577 8.23 -42.71 15.37
N GLY A 578 8.86 -42.02 16.33
CA GLY A 578 10.29 -41.70 16.27
C GLY A 578 10.59 -40.39 15.50
N GLU A 579 9.60 -39.76 14.85
CA GLU A 579 9.73 -38.51 14.13
C GLU A 579 9.27 -37.32 15.00
N LYS A 580 9.90 -36.15 14.81
CA LYS A 580 9.59 -34.94 15.57
C LYS A 580 8.49 -34.10 14.86
N TYR A 581 7.48 -33.71 15.64
CA TYR A 581 6.38 -32.88 15.19
C TYR A 581 6.23 -31.67 16.12
N ALA A 582 5.63 -30.62 15.59
CA ALA A 582 5.31 -29.39 16.33
C ALA A 582 3.79 -29.18 16.37
N ILE A 583 3.23 -28.82 17.51
CA ILE A 583 1.83 -28.48 17.71
C ILE A 583 1.79 -27.05 18.24
N SER A 584 1.04 -26.12 17.58
CA SER A 584 0.92 -24.75 18.06
C SER A 584 0.35 -24.69 19.48
N LEU A 585 1.02 -23.97 20.37
CA LEU A 585 0.58 -23.78 21.75
C LEU A 585 -0.79 -23.13 21.86
N GLY A 586 -1.15 -22.26 20.91
CA GLY A 586 -2.46 -21.59 20.88
C GLY A 586 -3.65 -22.54 20.70
N SER A 587 -3.42 -23.76 20.20
CA SER A 587 -4.47 -24.78 20.07
C SER A 587 -4.52 -25.76 21.25
N ILE A 588 -3.54 -25.74 22.15
CA ILE A 588 -3.42 -26.66 23.25
C ILE A 588 -4.12 -26.16 24.50
N GLN A 589 -4.95 -26.97 25.10
CA GLN A 589 -5.61 -26.65 26.37
C GLN A 589 -4.88 -27.21 27.58
N THR A 590 -4.48 -28.47 27.54
CA THR A 590 -3.76 -29.18 28.62
C THR A 590 -3.08 -30.42 28.07
N ILE A 591 -2.15 -30.94 28.83
CA ILE A 591 -1.47 -32.21 28.55
C ILE A 591 -1.76 -33.14 29.73
N GLU A 592 -2.20 -34.37 29.47
CA GLU A 592 -2.61 -35.33 30.48
C GLU A 592 -1.91 -36.66 30.23
N ASP A 593 -1.59 -37.36 31.34
CA ASP A 593 -1.07 -38.71 31.31
C ASP A 593 -2.20 -39.67 31.66
N ILE A 594 -2.62 -40.51 30.72
CA ILE A 594 -3.85 -41.30 30.79
C ILE A 594 -3.54 -42.78 30.78
N SER A 595 -4.08 -43.48 31.80
CA SER A 595 -3.99 -44.92 31.84
C SER A 595 -4.85 -45.60 30.77
N PRO A 596 -4.38 -46.65 30.09
CA PRO A 596 -5.19 -47.40 29.13
C PRO A 596 -6.54 -47.89 29.69
N LYS A 597 -6.66 -48.02 31.02
CA LYS A 597 -7.89 -48.43 31.72
C LYS A 597 -8.98 -47.36 31.74
N ASP A 598 -8.61 -46.09 31.53
CA ASP A 598 -9.53 -44.96 31.55
C ASP A 598 -10.12 -44.66 30.17
N ILE A 599 -9.63 -45.37 29.15
CA ILE A 599 -10.13 -45.25 27.77
C ILE A 599 -11.40 -46.09 27.63
N LYS A 600 -12.44 -45.47 27.09
CA LYS A 600 -13.72 -46.11 26.79
C LYS A 600 -13.99 -46.07 25.30
N LEU A 601 -14.68 -47.06 24.78
CA LEU A 601 -15.15 -47.11 23.42
C LEU A 601 -16.61 -46.62 23.37
N VAL A 602 -16.85 -45.57 22.61
CA VAL A 602 -18.19 -45.07 22.29
C VAL A 602 -18.33 -44.98 20.79
N GLU A 603 -19.31 -45.66 20.23
CA GLU A 603 -19.52 -45.74 18.77
C GLU A 603 -18.24 -46.10 17.96
N ASN A 604 -17.49 -47.02 18.48
CA ASN A 604 -16.21 -47.49 17.90
C ASN A 604 -15.06 -46.46 17.92
N LYS A 605 -15.20 -45.34 18.67
CA LYS A 605 -14.16 -44.33 18.87
C LYS A 605 -13.66 -44.41 20.31
N GLU A 606 -12.35 -44.29 20.48
CA GLU A 606 -11.73 -44.17 21.80
C GLU A 606 -12.08 -42.79 22.38
N VAL A 607 -12.52 -42.76 23.61
CA VAL A 607 -12.84 -41.52 24.35
C VAL A 607 -12.33 -41.60 25.79
N ILE A 608 -12.04 -40.42 26.32
CA ILE A 608 -11.72 -40.23 27.74
C ILE A 608 -12.74 -39.32 28.40
N ASN A 609 -12.91 -39.45 29.69
CA ASN A 609 -13.70 -38.55 30.50
C ASN A 609 -12.78 -37.65 31.31
N LEU A 610 -12.58 -36.42 30.87
CA LEU A 610 -11.77 -35.43 31.58
C LEU A 610 -12.69 -34.39 32.23
N ARG A 611 -12.67 -34.38 33.57
CA ARG A 611 -13.47 -33.42 34.38
C ARG A 611 -14.97 -33.37 34.02
N GLY A 612 -15.54 -34.49 33.61
CA GLY A 612 -16.96 -34.61 33.25
C GLY A 612 -17.27 -34.37 31.78
N THR A 613 -16.26 -34.02 30.99
CA THR A 613 -16.39 -33.86 29.53
C THR A 613 -15.83 -35.09 28.82
N VAL A 614 -16.58 -35.63 27.87
CA VAL A 614 -16.16 -36.73 27.01
C VAL A 614 -15.37 -36.19 25.84
N ILE A 615 -14.09 -36.58 25.74
CA ILE A 615 -13.15 -36.10 24.72
C ILE A 615 -12.73 -37.30 23.85
N PRO A 616 -12.93 -37.23 22.51
CA PRO A 616 -12.44 -38.25 21.60
C PRO A 616 -10.92 -38.27 21.54
N LEU A 617 -10.33 -39.46 21.46
CA LEU A 617 -8.89 -39.61 21.22
C LEU A 617 -8.60 -39.83 19.75
N ILE A 618 -7.52 -39.22 19.30
CA ILE A 618 -6.97 -39.39 17.97
C ILE A 618 -5.55 -39.86 18.09
N ARG A 619 -5.30 -41.09 17.64
CA ARG A 619 -3.94 -41.66 17.62
C ARG A 619 -3.19 -41.06 16.42
N LEU A 620 -2.22 -40.20 16.71
CA LEU A 620 -1.43 -39.58 15.65
C LEU A 620 -0.62 -40.59 14.84
N THR A 621 -0.24 -41.70 15.43
CA THR A 621 0.42 -42.82 14.75
C THR A 621 -0.43 -43.42 13.63
N GLU A 622 -1.76 -43.52 13.81
CA GLU A 622 -2.69 -43.98 12.76
C GLU A 622 -2.92 -42.90 11.68
N VAL A 623 -3.03 -41.64 12.09
CA VAL A 623 -3.27 -40.53 11.15
C VAL A 623 -2.05 -40.26 10.27
N LEU A 624 -0.85 -40.41 10.83
CA LEU A 624 0.43 -40.15 10.13
C LEU A 624 1.01 -41.41 9.48
N ASP A 625 0.36 -42.58 9.66
CA ASP A 625 0.78 -43.88 9.13
C ASP A 625 2.22 -44.25 9.57
N VAL A 626 2.50 -44.04 10.85
CA VAL A 626 3.80 -44.38 11.48
C VAL A 626 3.64 -45.40 12.61
N GLU A 627 4.66 -46.21 12.84
CA GLU A 627 4.63 -47.21 13.93
C GLU A 627 4.92 -46.54 15.27
N SER A 628 4.12 -46.83 16.32
CA SER A 628 4.36 -46.34 17.68
C SER A 628 5.64 -46.95 18.25
N THR A 629 6.43 -46.11 18.90
CA THR A 629 7.63 -46.54 19.62
C THR A 629 7.31 -47.01 21.06
N ARG A 630 6.07 -46.80 21.55
CA ARG A 630 5.63 -47.16 22.89
C ARG A 630 4.97 -48.52 22.97
N SER A 631 5.06 -49.13 24.15
CA SER A 631 4.33 -50.35 24.50
C SER A 631 2.84 -50.04 24.72
N THR A 632 1.96 -50.97 24.34
CA THR A 632 0.52 -50.86 24.56
C THR A 632 0.09 -50.88 26.05
N GLU A 633 0.98 -51.23 26.94
CA GLU A 633 0.73 -51.29 28.40
C GLU A 633 1.10 -49.97 29.11
N ASP A 634 1.85 -49.09 28.46
CA ASP A 634 2.27 -47.82 29.04
C ASP A 634 1.14 -46.79 29.08
N ASN A 635 1.21 -45.85 30.03
CA ASN A 635 0.31 -44.70 30.02
C ASN A 635 0.46 -43.89 28.74
N LEU A 636 -0.64 -43.35 28.22
CA LEU A 636 -0.66 -42.53 27.04
C LEU A 636 -0.48 -41.04 27.38
N ILE A 637 0.44 -40.38 26.72
CA ILE A 637 0.52 -38.92 26.78
C ILE A 637 -0.48 -38.36 25.78
N VAL A 638 -1.42 -37.58 26.28
CA VAL A 638 -2.51 -37.00 25.48
C VAL A 638 -2.46 -35.48 25.52
N VAL A 639 -2.29 -34.85 24.38
CA VAL A 639 -2.36 -33.41 24.23
C VAL A 639 -3.80 -33.03 23.86
N ILE A 640 -4.50 -32.37 24.80
CA ILE A 640 -5.87 -31.91 24.57
C ILE A 640 -5.84 -30.63 23.75
N VAL A 641 -6.39 -30.67 22.54
CA VAL A 641 -6.52 -29.55 21.64
C VAL A 641 -7.98 -29.08 21.56
N LYS A 642 -8.16 -27.77 21.36
CA LYS A 642 -9.49 -27.16 21.34
C LYS A 642 -9.62 -26.17 20.17
N LYS A 643 -10.77 -26.24 19.47
CA LYS A 643 -11.20 -25.23 18.48
C LYS A 643 -12.67 -24.87 18.70
N GLY A 644 -12.94 -23.65 19.17
CA GLY A 644 -14.28 -23.26 19.58
C GLY A 644 -14.84 -24.18 20.67
N ASP A 645 -15.93 -24.90 20.38
CA ASP A 645 -16.56 -25.83 21.31
C ASP A 645 -16.10 -27.30 21.13
N LYS A 646 -15.33 -27.60 20.09
CA LYS A 646 -14.80 -28.92 19.83
C LYS A 646 -13.48 -29.14 20.55
N MET A 647 -13.29 -30.35 21.09
CA MET A 647 -12.06 -30.80 21.74
C MET A 647 -11.72 -32.19 21.25
N ALA A 648 -10.41 -32.48 21.15
CA ALA A 648 -9.90 -33.83 20.95
C ALA A 648 -8.59 -34.02 21.71
N GLY A 649 -8.28 -35.26 22.04
CA GLY A 649 -7.02 -35.65 22.63
C GLY A 649 -6.11 -36.26 21.57
N LEU A 650 -4.98 -35.64 21.29
CA LEU A 650 -3.95 -36.18 20.40
C LEU A 650 -3.00 -37.09 21.20
N VAL A 651 -2.94 -38.36 20.84
CA VAL A 651 -2.05 -39.33 21.47
C VAL A 651 -0.67 -39.24 20.83
N ILE A 652 0.35 -39.00 21.66
CA ILE A 652 1.76 -38.88 21.27
C ILE A 652 2.64 -39.91 21.99
N ASP A 653 3.82 -40.19 21.43
CA ASP A 653 4.76 -41.12 22.04
C ASP A 653 5.61 -40.43 23.12
N GLU A 654 6.16 -39.23 22.85
CA GLU A 654 7.02 -38.50 23.78
C GLU A 654 6.80 -36.99 23.69
N LEU A 655 7.01 -36.33 24.83
CA LEU A 655 6.96 -34.88 24.94
C LEU A 655 8.39 -34.35 25.07
N ILE A 656 8.84 -33.51 24.10
CA ILE A 656 10.16 -32.89 24.16
C ILE A 656 10.10 -31.61 25.00
N GLY A 657 9.12 -30.73 24.75
CA GLY A 657 8.97 -29.45 25.45
C GLY A 657 8.45 -28.34 24.57
N GLN A 658 8.40 -27.12 25.13
CA GLN A 658 7.99 -25.91 24.40
C GLN A 658 9.20 -25.30 23.73
N GLN A 659 9.02 -24.82 22.48
CA GLN A 659 10.06 -24.18 21.72
C GLN A 659 9.45 -23.15 20.79
N GLU A 660 10.16 -22.02 20.59
CA GLU A 660 9.88 -21.08 19.51
C GLU A 660 10.37 -21.66 18.20
N ILE A 661 9.51 -21.72 17.21
CA ILE A 661 9.83 -22.24 15.88
C ILE A 661 9.46 -21.26 14.80
N VAL A 662 10.24 -21.27 13.71
CA VAL A 662 9.96 -20.49 12.50
C VAL A 662 9.18 -21.38 11.53
N ILE A 663 7.98 -20.97 11.15
CA ILE A 663 7.19 -21.69 10.15
C ILE A 663 7.77 -21.45 8.76
N LYS A 664 8.02 -22.52 8.03
CA LYS A 664 8.35 -22.47 6.59
C LYS A 664 7.30 -23.23 5.81
N SER A 665 6.81 -22.65 4.71
CA SER A 665 5.88 -23.33 3.83
C SER A 665 6.56 -24.51 3.13
N LEU A 666 5.82 -25.59 2.89
CA LEU A 666 6.34 -26.78 2.21
C LEU A 666 6.60 -26.58 0.71
N GLY A 667 6.28 -25.37 0.18
CA GLY A 667 6.45 -25.04 -1.22
C GLY A 667 5.47 -25.75 -2.17
N LYS A 668 5.54 -25.42 -3.46
CA LYS A 668 4.62 -25.94 -4.48
C LYS A 668 4.89 -27.39 -4.90
N TYR A 669 6.05 -27.95 -4.51
CA TYR A 669 6.50 -29.27 -4.96
C TYR A 669 6.04 -30.43 -4.08
N ILE A 670 5.64 -30.14 -2.84
CA ILE A 670 5.16 -31.15 -1.89
C ILE A 670 3.63 -31.12 -1.90
N LYS A 671 3.00 -32.29 -2.09
CA LYS A 671 1.54 -32.37 -2.00
C LYS A 671 1.10 -31.95 -0.59
N GLN A 672 0.19 -30.99 -0.54
CA GLN A 672 -0.37 -30.56 0.75
C GLN A 672 -1.07 -31.71 1.44
N CYS A 673 -0.62 -32.02 2.64
CA CYS A 673 -1.29 -32.92 3.54
C CYS A 673 -2.26 -32.10 4.41
N LYS A 674 -3.50 -32.55 4.55
CA LYS A 674 -4.54 -31.79 5.30
C LYS A 674 -4.19 -31.53 6.76
N PHE A 675 -3.31 -32.36 7.34
CA PHE A 675 -2.96 -32.32 8.78
C PHE A 675 -1.66 -31.57 9.04
N ILE A 676 -0.98 -31.04 7.99
CA ILE A 676 0.32 -30.37 8.10
C ILE A 676 0.18 -28.96 7.56
N SER A 677 0.41 -27.97 8.44
CA SER A 677 0.37 -26.54 8.10
C SER A 677 1.70 -26.01 7.57
N GLY A 678 2.82 -26.69 7.84
CA GLY A 678 4.14 -26.26 7.42
C GLY A 678 5.24 -27.15 7.98
N ALA A 679 6.48 -26.66 7.90
CA ALA A 679 7.65 -27.31 8.50
C ALA A 679 8.51 -26.27 9.22
N THR A 680 9.35 -26.75 10.14
CA THR A 680 10.40 -25.96 10.78
C THR A 680 11.70 -26.72 10.77
N ILE A 681 12.82 -26.00 10.89
CA ILE A 681 14.14 -26.57 11.07
C ILE A 681 14.51 -26.41 12.55
N LEU A 682 14.81 -27.53 13.20
CA LEU A 682 15.19 -27.53 14.59
C LEU A 682 16.68 -27.18 14.78
N GLY A 683 17.08 -26.92 16.03
CA GLY A 683 18.45 -26.57 16.38
C GLY A 683 19.49 -27.66 16.06
N ASP A 684 19.09 -28.93 15.97
CA ASP A 684 19.93 -30.08 15.56
C ASP A 684 20.01 -30.26 14.03
N GLY A 685 19.31 -29.40 13.26
CA GLY A 685 19.23 -29.45 11.78
C GLY A 685 18.17 -30.41 11.26
N GLU A 686 17.43 -31.10 12.11
CA GLU A 686 16.30 -31.95 11.71
C GLU A 686 15.10 -31.10 11.30
N VAL A 687 14.29 -31.62 10.39
CA VAL A 687 13.05 -30.95 9.94
C VAL A 687 11.90 -31.54 10.77
N ALA A 688 11.16 -30.69 11.47
CA ALA A 688 9.92 -31.05 12.12
C ALA A 688 8.71 -30.52 11.34
N LEU A 689 7.70 -31.40 11.14
CA LEU A 689 6.46 -31.00 10.50
C LEU A 689 5.51 -30.38 11.54
N ILE A 690 4.81 -29.32 11.14
CA ILE A 690 3.87 -28.61 12.01
C ILE A 690 2.48 -29.18 11.79
N LEU A 691 1.90 -29.75 12.84
CA LEU A 691 0.57 -30.33 12.79
C LEU A 691 -0.52 -29.28 12.90
N ASP A 692 -1.49 -29.33 12.01
CA ASP A 692 -2.71 -28.53 12.10
C ASP A 692 -3.75 -29.21 13.00
N ALA A 693 -3.76 -28.81 14.26
CA ALA A 693 -4.72 -29.31 15.23
C ALA A 693 -6.19 -29.02 14.81
N ASN A 694 -6.41 -27.98 14.02
CA ASN A 694 -7.75 -27.59 13.54
C ASN A 694 -8.27 -28.54 12.45
N ALA A 695 -7.38 -29.10 11.65
CA ALA A 695 -7.73 -30.06 10.61
C ALA A 695 -7.94 -31.48 11.17
N LEU A 696 -7.47 -31.75 12.40
CA LEU A 696 -7.67 -32.99 13.10
C LEU A 696 -8.98 -33.04 13.92
N LEU A 697 -9.57 -31.86 14.26
CA LEU A 697 -10.84 -31.71 14.98
C LEU A 697 -12.04 -31.73 14.03
#